data_1c8752270bcf9a800c09d2825f3e780a
#
_entry.id   1c8752270bcf9a800c09d2825f3e780a
#
_cell.length_a   1.000
_cell.length_b   1.000
_cell.length_c   1.000
_cell.angle_alpha   90.00
_cell.angle_beta   90.00
_cell.angle_gamma   90.00
#
_symmetry.space_group_name_H-M   'P 1'
#
loop_
_entity.id
_entity.type
_entity.pdbx_description
1 polymer ?
#
loop_
_entity_poly.entity_id
_entity_poly.type
_entity_poly.pdbx_seq_one_letter_code
_entity_poly.pdbx_strand_id
1 'polypeptide(L)'
;MITNTSAVQQLQQQRLLLQLEYSTEREAFRQQTEQTGIARNVKRGDAWWPVKTGKSYYNSLNQLAIEVNRTADQDIEHNFEFGKPVLFFSSSTSHISKTSKNIDTSIRYFRFTGTVSYVDGDRMVITVPDGTPLVDLQSTENLGVQLSFDETSYRLMMEALDRAIKGKGRLGYLRDLFYSKQKPETFVFPDMHFPYLNATQEKAVNQVLRAKDVAIVHGPPGTGKTTTLVEAIRETLMRENQVLVCAQSNMAVDWISEKLVDRGINVLRIGNPTRVNDKMLSFTYERRFEGHPDYPQLWALRKAIRELRAHRPRRISDGYHQKLESLKSRATELEIRINHELFGEARVIASTLVGSANRLLDGQKFGTLFIDEAAQALEAACWIPMRRVSRVIFAGDHCQLPPTVKSIAALKAGLGKTLMERIVEMHPEVVTLLKIQYRMNDEIMRFSSNYFYHGEVESAPEVRFRSILDMDIPMTWIDTSEFKKLLEDKEKLEGEQGKVEEDRRALFQEEFVGESFGRVNKAEAELTLMALQNYFNKIGKQRLLDERIDVGIISPYRAQVQLLRRMLMKWEFFKPFRRQISVNTVDGFQGQERDVIVISMVRSNDEGQIGFLRDLRRMNVAITRARMKLIILGNRETMTRHPFYRQLWQYIENLRD
;
A
#
# COMPACT_ATOMS: atom_id res chain seq x y z
N MET A 1 -34.19 7.94 -14.28
CA MET A 1 -33.68 8.72 -15.42
C MET A 1 -32.19 8.78 -15.31
N ILE A 2 -31.46 8.01 -16.11
CA ILE A 2 -30.00 8.09 -16.20
C ILE A 2 -29.72 9.35 -17.03
N THR A 3 -29.39 10.43 -16.37
CA THR A 3 -28.89 11.64 -17.04
C THR A 3 -27.64 11.24 -17.81
N ASN A 4 -27.67 11.41 -19.12
CA ASN A 4 -26.56 11.11 -20.04
C ASN A 4 -25.47 12.19 -19.84
N THR A 5 -24.77 12.12 -18.70
CA THR A 5 -23.71 13.07 -18.33
C THR A 5 -22.48 12.74 -19.16
N SER A 6 -21.94 13.72 -19.88
CA SER A 6 -20.78 13.50 -20.75
C SER A 6 -19.56 13.03 -19.94
N ALA A 7 -18.62 12.31 -20.58
CA ALA A 7 -17.33 11.89 -19.97
C ALA A 7 -16.59 13.08 -19.34
N VAL A 8 -16.61 14.23 -20.03
CA VAL A 8 -15.99 15.48 -19.54
C VAL A 8 -16.64 15.97 -18.25
N GLN A 9 -17.98 15.97 -18.17
CA GLN A 9 -18.67 16.38 -16.95
C GLN A 9 -18.40 15.45 -15.77
N GLN A 10 -18.34 14.12 -16.00
CA GLN A 10 -18.01 13.16 -14.96
C GLN A 10 -16.58 13.32 -14.46
N LEU A 11 -15.62 13.58 -15.35
CA LEU A 11 -14.23 13.89 -14.94
C LEU A 11 -14.11 15.23 -14.21
N GLN A 12 -14.89 16.24 -14.60
CA GLN A 12 -14.98 17.50 -13.85
C GLN A 12 -15.51 17.27 -12.44
N GLN A 13 -16.50 16.41 -12.30
CA GLN A 13 -16.99 16.00 -10.97
C GLN A 13 -15.92 15.28 -10.16
N GLN A 14 -15.20 14.31 -10.75
CA GLN A 14 -14.08 13.64 -10.09
C GLN A 14 -13.00 14.64 -9.63
N ARG A 15 -12.71 15.64 -10.45
CA ARG A 15 -11.75 16.71 -10.09
C ARG A 15 -12.21 17.54 -8.89
N LEU A 16 -13.50 17.88 -8.81
CA LEU A 16 -14.07 18.60 -7.65
C LEU A 16 -14.04 17.72 -6.38
N LEU A 17 -14.35 16.44 -6.50
CA LEU A 17 -14.27 15.50 -5.38
C LEU A 17 -12.84 15.31 -4.90
N LEU A 18 -11.87 15.24 -5.80
CA LEU A 18 -10.46 15.18 -5.48
C LEU A 18 -9.98 16.47 -4.77
N GLN A 19 -10.48 17.64 -5.19
CA GLN A 19 -10.20 18.90 -4.51
C GLN A 19 -10.77 18.91 -3.09
N LEU A 20 -11.95 18.35 -2.89
CA LEU A 20 -12.56 18.20 -1.56
C LEU A 20 -11.73 17.28 -0.67
N GLU A 21 -11.28 16.13 -1.20
CA GLU A 21 -10.38 15.21 -0.50
C GLU A 21 -9.07 15.89 -0.10
N TYR A 22 -8.44 16.59 -1.06
CA TYR A 22 -7.23 17.39 -0.82
C TYR A 22 -7.41 18.38 0.34
N SER A 23 -8.49 19.15 0.31
CA SER A 23 -8.77 20.14 1.35
C SER A 23 -9.01 19.48 2.72
N THR A 24 -9.73 18.38 2.74
CA THR A 24 -10.00 17.60 3.95
C THR A 24 -8.73 17.02 4.55
N GLU A 25 -7.90 16.39 3.73
CA GLU A 25 -6.63 15.82 4.19
C GLU A 25 -5.64 16.89 4.66
N ARG A 26 -5.53 17.99 3.92
CA ARG A 26 -4.67 19.10 4.28
C ARG A 26 -5.06 19.72 5.61
N GLU A 27 -6.36 19.94 5.83
CA GLU A 27 -6.86 20.49 7.10
C GLU A 27 -6.67 19.51 8.25
N ALA A 28 -6.98 18.23 8.05
CA ALA A 28 -6.74 17.18 9.05
C ALA A 28 -5.24 17.07 9.40
N PHE A 29 -4.37 17.17 8.41
CA PHE A 29 -2.92 17.16 8.62
C PHE A 29 -2.47 18.41 9.40
N ARG A 30 -2.99 19.59 9.07
CA ARG A 30 -2.69 20.85 9.76
C ARG A 30 -3.10 20.78 11.23
N GLN A 31 -4.34 20.37 11.51
CA GLN A 31 -4.84 20.20 12.88
C GLN A 31 -4.00 19.17 13.64
N GLN A 32 -3.65 18.07 13.01
CA GLN A 32 -2.81 17.04 13.61
C GLN A 32 -1.40 17.57 13.94
N THR A 33 -0.83 18.41 13.08
CA THR A 33 0.52 18.96 13.26
C THR A 33 0.54 20.07 14.30
N GLU A 34 -0.47 20.94 14.32
CA GLU A 34 -0.57 22.07 15.25
C GLU A 34 -1.03 21.67 16.66
N GLN A 35 -1.93 20.69 16.77
CA GLN A 35 -2.57 20.30 18.04
C GLN A 35 -1.96 19.05 18.69
N THR A 36 -1.24 18.23 17.91
CA THR A 36 -0.71 16.96 18.39
C THR A 36 0.77 17.12 18.73
N GLY A 37 1.15 16.94 20.00
CA GLY A 37 2.55 17.03 20.42
C GLY A 37 3.46 15.98 19.74
N ILE A 38 4.76 16.28 19.63
CA ILE A 38 5.79 15.43 18.98
C ILE A 38 5.73 13.98 19.46
N ALA A 39 5.60 13.76 20.76
CA ALA A 39 5.56 12.43 21.36
C ALA A 39 4.43 11.55 20.80
N ARG A 40 3.30 12.14 20.43
CA ARG A 40 2.18 11.41 19.84
C ARG A 40 2.45 11.06 18.37
N ASN A 41 3.08 11.96 17.61
CA ASN A 41 3.48 11.70 16.22
C ASN A 41 4.56 10.61 16.13
N VAL A 42 5.51 10.60 17.07
CA VAL A 42 6.51 9.53 17.21
C VAL A 42 5.82 8.19 17.49
N LYS A 43 4.89 8.12 18.43
CA LYS A 43 4.12 6.89 18.74
C LYS A 43 3.27 6.37 17.58
N ARG A 44 2.87 7.25 16.66
CA ARG A 44 2.15 6.88 15.42
C ARG A 44 3.08 6.41 14.31
N GLY A 45 4.39 6.64 14.44
CA GLY A 45 5.37 6.38 13.39
C GLY A 45 5.45 7.47 12.33
N ASP A 46 4.83 8.65 12.54
CA ASP A 46 4.79 9.77 11.59
C ASP A 46 5.96 10.73 11.81
N ALA A 47 6.72 10.58 12.89
CA ALA A 47 7.88 11.38 13.21
C ALA A 47 8.99 10.53 13.83
N TRP A 48 10.25 10.91 13.59
CA TRP A 48 11.43 10.46 14.32
C TRP A 48 11.98 11.60 15.15
N TRP A 49 12.10 11.40 16.45
CA TRP A 49 12.64 12.39 17.38
C TRP A 49 13.10 11.72 18.68
N PRO A 50 14.32 12.03 19.15
CA PRO A 50 15.38 12.77 18.44
C PRO A 50 16.04 11.95 17.33
N VAL A 51 16.66 12.65 16.39
CA VAL A 51 17.45 12.04 15.32
C VAL A 51 18.86 12.60 15.31
N LYS A 52 19.82 11.80 14.79
CA LYS A 52 21.18 12.25 14.49
C LYS A 52 21.36 12.31 12.98
N THR A 53 21.96 13.39 12.52
CA THR A 53 22.39 13.52 11.13
C THR A 53 23.68 12.73 10.91
N GLY A 54 23.76 12.04 9.77
CA GLY A 54 24.94 11.34 9.31
C GLY A 54 25.65 12.10 8.17
N LYS A 55 26.10 11.36 7.18
CA LYS A 55 26.79 11.92 6.01
C LYS A 55 25.85 12.75 5.16
N SER A 56 26.36 13.84 4.59
CA SER A 56 25.71 14.59 3.52
C SER A 56 26.53 14.43 2.24
N TYR A 57 25.85 14.21 1.12
CA TYR A 57 26.49 13.96 -0.16
C TYR A 57 25.52 14.28 -1.31
N TYR A 58 26.04 14.39 -2.53
CA TYR A 58 25.21 14.41 -3.71
C TYR A 58 25.01 12.99 -4.24
N ASN A 59 23.74 12.63 -4.46
CA ASN A 59 23.39 11.33 -5.02
C ASN A 59 23.67 11.28 -6.54
N SER A 60 23.44 10.12 -7.16
CA SER A 60 23.62 9.89 -8.60
C SER A 60 22.81 10.84 -9.49
N LEU A 61 21.66 11.31 -9.01
CA LEU A 61 20.81 12.30 -9.68
C LEU A 61 21.26 13.74 -9.45
N ASN A 62 22.43 13.94 -8.83
CA ASN A 62 22.97 15.26 -8.48
C ASN A 62 22.06 16.06 -7.52
N GLN A 63 21.33 15.35 -6.65
CA GLN A 63 20.53 15.93 -5.59
C GLN A 63 21.28 15.86 -4.27
N LEU A 64 21.22 16.93 -3.48
CA LEU A 64 21.79 16.96 -2.14
C LEU A 64 21.01 16.01 -1.24
N ALA A 65 21.71 15.10 -0.58
CA ALA A 65 21.13 14.12 0.33
C ALA A 65 21.79 14.19 1.70
N ILE A 66 21.00 13.98 2.73
CA ILE A 66 21.44 13.88 4.12
C ILE A 66 20.97 12.59 4.74
N GLU A 67 21.86 11.90 5.43
CA GLU A 67 21.54 10.72 6.21
C GLU A 67 21.04 11.11 7.59
N VAL A 68 19.98 10.42 8.05
CA VAL A 68 19.34 10.65 9.35
C VAL A 68 19.14 9.31 10.03
N ASN A 69 19.54 9.22 11.30
CA ASN A 69 19.40 8.01 12.09
C ASN A 69 18.51 8.26 13.31
N ARG A 70 17.54 7.39 13.52
CA ARG A 70 16.67 7.39 14.70
C ARG A 70 17.45 6.89 15.91
N THR A 71 17.36 7.62 17.03
CA THR A 71 18.14 7.31 18.25
C THR A 71 17.29 6.82 19.40
N ALA A 72 15.97 6.94 19.30
CA ALA A 72 15.00 6.51 20.31
C ALA A 72 13.77 5.85 19.64
N ASP A 73 12.97 5.15 20.42
CA ASP A 73 11.72 4.51 19.99
C ASP A 73 11.88 3.58 18.78
N GLN A 74 12.99 2.83 18.73
CA GLN A 74 13.39 1.97 17.59
C GLN A 74 12.45 0.77 17.39
N ASP A 75 11.67 0.41 18.38
CA ASP A 75 10.64 -0.63 18.36
C ASP A 75 9.30 -0.16 17.76
N ILE A 76 9.15 1.15 17.53
CA ILE A 76 7.95 1.70 16.90
C ILE A 76 8.08 1.60 15.37
N GLU A 77 7.12 0.93 14.72
CA GLU A 77 7.02 0.95 13.27
C GLU A 77 6.78 2.37 12.77
N HIS A 78 7.45 2.74 11.68
CA HIS A 78 7.32 4.05 11.07
C HIS A 78 6.55 4.01 9.75
N ASN A 79 5.99 5.15 9.36
CA ASN A 79 5.23 5.36 8.14
C ASN A 79 6.05 6.06 7.02
N PHE A 80 7.36 6.20 7.23
CA PHE A 80 8.24 6.78 6.20
C PHE A 80 8.45 5.80 5.07
N GLU A 81 8.25 6.28 3.84
CA GLU A 81 8.42 5.52 2.60
C GLU A 81 9.10 6.39 1.54
N PHE A 82 9.72 5.74 0.55
CA PHE A 82 10.28 6.43 -0.60
C PHE A 82 9.29 7.40 -1.25
N GLY A 83 9.77 8.60 -1.59
CA GLY A 83 8.98 9.64 -2.24
C GLY A 83 8.11 10.48 -1.30
N LYS A 84 7.97 10.10 -0.04
CA LYS A 84 7.18 10.89 0.92
C LYS A 84 7.90 12.19 1.30
N PRO A 85 7.19 13.33 1.31
CA PRO A 85 7.74 14.59 1.75
C PRO A 85 7.90 14.60 3.28
N VAL A 86 8.95 15.24 3.76
CA VAL A 86 9.27 15.37 5.17
C VAL A 86 9.69 16.79 5.53
N LEU A 87 9.43 17.16 6.78
CA LEU A 87 9.87 18.42 7.39
C LEU A 87 10.85 18.14 8.52
N PHE A 88 11.95 18.88 8.55
CA PHE A 88 12.84 18.93 9.68
C PHE A 88 12.32 19.92 10.72
N PHE A 89 12.49 19.60 11.98
CA PHE A 89 12.14 20.47 13.10
C PHE A 89 13.16 20.37 14.23
N SER A 90 13.28 21.44 15.01
CA SER A 90 13.98 21.47 16.28
C SER A 90 12.97 21.63 17.42
N SER A 91 13.23 20.97 18.53
CA SER A 91 12.44 21.08 19.74
C SER A 91 13.26 21.73 20.83
N SER A 92 12.79 22.85 21.39
CA SER A 92 13.38 23.47 22.58
C SER A 92 12.46 23.28 23.79
N THR A 93 13.00 22.68 24.86
CA THR A 93 12.34 22.63 26.17
C THR A 93 12.65 23.93 26.87
N SER A 94 11.71 24.83 26.99
CA SER A 94 11.82 25.98 27.85
C SER A 94 11.53 25.53 29.28
N HIS A 95 12.53 25.60 30.16
CA HIS A 95 12.34 25.49 31.59
C HIS A 95 11.60 26.72 32.10
N ILE A 96 10.28 26.64 32.17
CA ILE A 96 9.49 27.66 32.87
C ILE A 96 8.93 27.03 34.16
N SER A 97 9.44 27.53 35.29
CA SER A 97 8.97 27.47 36.67
C SER A 97 8.45 26.12 37.22
N LYS A 98 8.93 25.83 38.42
CA LYS A 98 8.69 24.63 39.26
C LYS A 98 7.23 24.36 39.68
N THR A 99 6.23 24.98 39.05
CA THR A 99 4.83 24.91 39.51
C THR A 99 3.79 24.47 38.49
N SER A 100 4.12 24.22 37.24
CA SER A 100 3.14 23.68 36.31
C SER A 100 3.62 22.35 35.67
N LYS A 101 2.76 21.33 35.70
CA LYS A 101 2.97 19.98 35.12
C LYS A 101 2.94 19.95 33.59
N ASN A 102 2.84 21.08 32.90
CA ASN A 102 2.83 21.18 31.47
C ASN A 102 4.21 21.63 30.96
N ILE A 103 4.92 20.71 30.33
CA ILE A 103 6.15 21.00 29.58
C ILE A 103 5.71 21.58 28.23
N ASP A 104 5.81 22.89 28.10
CA ASP A 104 5.54 23.58 26.82
C ASP A 104 6.76 23.36 25.92
N THR A 105 6.64 22.48 24.96
CA THR A 105 7.67 22.16 23.97
C THR A 105 7.44 23.04 22.75
N SER A 106 8.23 24.08 22.56
CA SER A 106 8.14 24.87 21.32
C SER A 106 8.83 24.15 20.16
N ILE A 107 8.08 23.93 19.10
CA ILE A 107 8.56 23.29 17.87
C ILE A 107 8.86 24.37 16.84
N ARG A 108 10.04 24.33 16.25
CA ARG A 108 10.43 25.21 15.14
C ARG A 108 10.73 24.37 13.90
N TYR A 109 9.92 24.51 12.85
CA TYR A 109 10.15 23.86 11.56
C TYR A 109 11.15 24.63 10.71
N PHE A 110 12.00 23.89 10.01
CA PHE A 110 12.85 24.45 8.96
C PHE A 110 12.01 24.82 7.73
N ARG A 111 12.44 25.86 7.00
CA ARG A 111 11.66 26.42 5.86
C ARG A 111 11.88 25.69 4.54
N PHE A 112 12.22 24.43 4.56
CA PHE A 112 12.36 23.60 3.38
C PHE A 112 11.72 22.23 3.61
N THR A 113 11.32 21.60 2.54
CA THR A 113 10.79 20.24 2.54
C THR A 113 11.82 19.30 1.95
N GLY A 114 12.11 18.21 2.64
CA GLY A 114 12.89 17.10 2.11
C GLY A 114 11.99 16.04 1.53
N THR A 115 12.58 15.09 0.80
CA THR A 115 11.88 13.90 0.29
C THR A 115 12.65 12.66 0.72
N VAL A 116 11.95 11.67 1.24
CA VAL A 116 12.56 10.38 1.59
C VAL A 116 13.07 9.70 0.32
N SER A 117 14.37 9.53 0.25
CA SER A 117 15.03 8.83 -0.86
C SER A 117 15.29 7.36 -0.54
N TYR A 118 15.42 7.04 0.73
CA TYR A 118 15.70 5.71 1.19
C TYR A 118 15.37 5.58 2.68
N VAL A 119 14.85 4.46 3.10
CA VAL A 119 14.64 4.13 4.52
C VAL A 119 14.84 2.63 4.75
N ASP A 120 15.62 2.29 5.75
CA ASP A 120 15.86 0.92 6.17
C ASP A 120 16.06 0.88 7.70
N GLY A 121 15.13 0.25 8.38
CA GLY A 121 15.09 0.22 9.85
C GLY A 121 15.13 1.62 10.46
N ASP A 122 16.21 1.93 11.18
CA ASP A 122 16.40 3.20 11.89
C ASP A 122 17.21 4.24 11.09
N ARG A 123 17.55 3.94 9.84
CA ARG A 123 18.34 4.79 8.95
C ARG A 123 17.47 5.28 7.78
N MET A 124 17.51 6.58 7.54
CA MET A 124 16.83 7.23 6.43
C MET A 124 17.76 8.17 5.69
N VAL A 125 17.64 8.22 4.35
CA VAL A 125 18.28 9.21 3.51
C VAL A 125 17.21 10.14 2.95
N ILE A 126 17.42 11.43 3.12
CA ILE A 126 16.47 12.48 2.70
C ILE A 126 17.16 13.35 1.67
N THR A 127 16.57 13.50 0.49
CA THR A 127 17.00 14.51 -0.47
C THR A 127 16.43 15.86 -0.06
N VAL A 128 17.26 16.87 -0.12
CA VAL A 128 16.92 18.25 0.27
C VAL A 128 17.26 19.21 -0.86
N PRO A 129 16.61 20.40 -0.93
CA PRO A 129 16.93 21.41 -1.94
C PRO A 129 18.40 21.84 -1.88
N ASP A 130 18.96 22.19 -3.04
CA ASP A 130 20.28 22.84 -3.10
C ASP A 130 20.25 24.14 -2.31
N GLY A 131 21.30 24.37 -1.50
CA GLY A 131 21.35 25.56 -0.62
C GLY A 131 20.72 25.35 0.76
N THR A 132 20.25 24.14 1.09
CA THR A 132 19.84 23.81 2.46
C THR A 132 21.00 24.05 3.44
N PRO A 133 20.76 24.73 4.57
CA PRO A 133 21.79 25.02 5.56
C PRO A 133 22.16 23.75 6.34
N LEU A 134 23.00 22.89 5.75
CA LEU A 134 23.38 21.60 6.32
C LEU A 134 24.10 21.76 7.67
N VAL A 135 24.91 22.81 7.81
CA VAL A 135 25.65 23.11 9.05
C VAL A 135 24.66 23.36 10.19
N ASP A 136 23.60 24.11 9.93
CA ASP A 136 22.57 24.41 10.93
C ASP A 136 21.81 23.14 11.31
N LEU A 137 21.49 22.26 10.33
CA LEU A 137 20.87 20.99 10.63
C LEU A 137 21.76 20.08 11.47
N GLN A 138 23.03 19.99 11.13
CA GLN A 138 24.00 19.11 11.81
C GLN A 138 24.34 19.60 13.23
N SER A 139 24.26 20.90 13.48
CA SER A 139 24.51 21.52 14.79
C SER A 139 23.26 21.66 15.66
N THR A 140 22.08 21.36 15.12
CA THR A 140 20.82 21.51 15.87
C THR A 140 20.64 20.39 16.89
N GLU A 141 20.55 20.79 18.16
CA GLU A 141 20.17 19.87 19.24
C GLU A 141 18.69 19.53 19.14
N ASN A 142 18.34 18.29 19.56
CA ASN A 142 16.95 17.80 19.53
C ASN A 142 16.29 17.92 18.14
N LEU A 143 17.04 17.63 17.11
CA LEU A 143 16.53 17.57 15.73
C LEU A 143 15.52 16.43 15.59
N GLY A 144 14.47 16.67 14.84
CA GLY A 144 13.49 15.66 14.46
C GLY A 144 13.11 15.77 13.00
N VAL A 145 12.52 14.70 12.47
CA VAL A 145 11.97 14.62 11.12
C VAL A 145 10.54 14.12 11.22
N GLN A 146 9.62 14.77 10.50
CA GLN A 146 8.21 14.43 10.49
C GLN A 146 7.71 14.34 9.05
N LEU A 147 6.81 13.37 8.78
CA LEU A 147 6.09 13.32 7.51
C LEU A 147 5.36 14.64 7.24
N SER A 148 5.43 15.11 6.02
CA SER A 148 4.70 16.27 5.53
C SER A 148 3.52 15.86 4.67
N PHE A 149 2.61 16.80 4.45
CA PHE A 149 1.49 16.58 3.54
C PHE A 149 1.97 16.42 2.09
N ASP A 150 1.49 15.38 1.41
CA ASP A 150 1.88 15.09 0.02
C ASP A 150 1.06 15.90 -0.98
N GLU A 151 1.35 17.20 -1.07
CA GLU A 151 0.69 18.11 -2.00
C GLU A 151 1.01 17.79 -3.48
N THR A 152 2.19 17.22 -3.72
CA THR A 152 2.67 16.91 -5.09
C THR A 152 1.82 15.84 -5.76
N SER A 153 1.49 14.77 -5.06
CA SER A 153 0.63 13.71 -5.62
C SER A 153 -0.75 14.23 -6.00
N TYR A 154 -1.36 15.08 -5.16
CA TYR A 154 -2.65 15.70 -5.48
C TYR A 154 -2.58 16.61 -6.68
N ARG A 155 -1.55 17.45 -6.77
CA ARG A 155 -1.33 18.31 -7.92
C ARG A 155 -1.19 17.53 -9.22
N LEU A 156 -0.39 16.47 -9.22
CA LEU A 156 -0.20 15.61 -10.40
C LEU A 156 -1.49 14.91 -10.83
N MET A 157 -2.29 14.44 -9.86
CA MET A 157 -3.60 13.84 -10.14
C MET A 157 -4.58 14.86 -10.73
N MET A 158 -4.64 16.09 -10.18
CA MET A 158 -5.49 17.16 -10.71
C MET A 158 -5.08 17.57 -12.12
N GLU A 159 -3.78 17.74 -12.36
CA GLU A 159 -3.24 18.03 -13.70
C GLU A 159 -3.54 16.90 -14.69
N ALA A 160 -3.52 15.65 -14.25
CA ALA A 160 -3.87 14.51 -15.10
C ALA A 160 -5.35 14.50 -15.48
N LEU A 161 -6.25 14.82 -14.54
CA LEU A 161 -7.68 15.01 -14.85
C LEU A 161 -7.91 16.19 -15.79
N ASP A 162 -7.25 17.32 -15.57
CA ASP A 162 -7.35 18.48 -16.46
C ASP A 162 -6.87 18.16 -17.89
N ARG A 163 -5.81 17.35 -18.01
CA ARG A 163 -5.34 16.85 -19.32
C ARG A 163 -6.34 15.88 -19.95
N ALA A 164 -6.93 14.98 -19.19
CA ALA A 164 -7.94 14.05 -19.69
C ALA A 164 -9.21 14.80 -20.15
N ILE A 165 -9.67 15.80 -19.40
CA ILE A 165 -10.83 16.65 -19.74
C ILE A 165 -10.59 17.37 -21.07
N LYS A 166 -9.41 17.93 -21.27
CA LYS A 166 -9.01 18.66 -22.49
C LYS A 166 -8.46 17.73 -23.59
N GLY A 167 -8.33 16.45 -23.30
CA GLY A 167 -7.66 15.46 -24.15
C GLY A 167 -8.28 15.36 -25.53
N LYS A 168 -7.41 15.33 -26.55
CA LYS A 168 -7.74 15.07 -27.96
C LYS A 168 -6.99 13.83 -28.43
N GLY A 169 -7.32 13.34 -29.63
CA GLY A 169 -6.67 12.16 -30.20
C GLY A 169 -6.88 10.93 -29.33
N ARG A 170 -5.83 10.13 -29.14
CA ARG A 170 -5.95 8.84 -28.43
C ARG A 170 -6.39 8.97 -26.98
N LEU A 171 -5.89 9.96 -26.25
CA LEU A 171 -6.30 10.21 -24.86
C LEU A 171 -7.79 10.58 -24.75
N GLY A 172 -8.27 11.44 -25.64
CA GLY A 172 -9.70 11.79 -25.71
C GLY A 172 -10.58 10.59 -26.09
N TYR A 173 -10.12 9.77 -27.03
CA TYR A 173 -10.81 8.55 -27.41
C TYR A 173 -10.95 7.56 -26.25
N LEU A 174 -9.86 7.27 -25.51
CA LEU A 174 -9.91 6.40 -24.33
C LEU A 174 -10.80 6.95 -23.25
N ARG A 175 -10.76 8.27 -22.98
CA ARG A 175 -11.68 8.93 -22.06
C ARG A 175 -13.13 8.65 -22.44
N ASP A 176 -13.50 8.93 -23.67
CA ASP A 176 -14.89 8.78 -24.13
C ASP A 176 -15.32 7.33 -24.13
N LEU A 177 -14.43 6.41 -24.48
CA LEU A 177 -14.65 4.97 -24.42
C LEU A 177 -14.98 4.50 -23.00
N PHE A 178 -14.19 4.87 -22.01
CA PHE A 178 -14.37 4.43 -20.61
C PHE A 178 -15.65 4.96 -19.95
N TYR A 179 -16.23 6.02 -20.51
CA TYR A 179 -17.46 6.64 -20.01
C TYR A 179 -18.68 6.42 -20.91
N SER A 180 -18.57 5.62 -21.94
CA SER A 180 -19.66 5.31 -22.86
C SER A 180 -19.84 3.81 -23.02
N LYS A 181 -20.91 3.39 -23.71
CA LYS A 181 -21.15 2.01 -24.10
C LYS A 181 -20.59 1.68 -25.50
N GLN A 182 -19.72 2.53 -26.03
CA GLN A 182 -19.00 2.25 -27.25
C GLN A 182 -18.13 1.00 -27.06
N LYS A 183 -18.26 0.01 -27.91
CA LYS A 183 -17.49 -1.23 -27.79
C LYS A 183 -16.00 -0.97 -28.03
N PRO A 184 -15.10 -1.43 -27.15
CA PRO A 184 -13.68 -1.41 -27.38
C PRO A 184 -13.29 -2.21 -28.62
N GLU A 185 -12.30 -1.74 -29.35
CA GLU A 185 -11.77 -2.43 -30.50
C GLU A 185 -10.82 -3.57 -30.09
N THR A 186 -10.76 -4.59 -30.97
CA THR A 186 -9.85 -5.73 -30.78
C THR A 186 -9.12 -6.06 -32.08
N PHE A 187 -7.93 -6.64 -31.92
CA PHE A 187 -7.21 -7.28 -33.03
C PHE A 187 -7.74 -8.70 -33.23
N VAL A 188 -7.60 -9.20 -34.46
CA VAL A 188 -7.93 -10.57 -34.77
C VAL A 188 -6.65 -11.40 -34.74
N PHE A 189 -6.49 -12.23 -33.71
CA PHE A 189 -5.40 -13.20 -33.57
C PHE A 189 -5.96 -14.58 -33.27
N PRO A 190 -5.31 -15.65 -33.72
CA PRO A 190 -5.61 -16.99 -33.24
C PRO A 190 -5.30 -17.10 -31.76
N ASP A 191 -6.01 -17.99 -31.05
CA ASP A 191 -5.68 -18.29 -29.67
C ASP A 191 -4.29 -18.90 -29.56
N MET A 192 -3.51 -18.39 -28.63
CA MET A 192 -2.21 -18.96 -28.25
C MET A 192 -2.42 -19.92 -27.09
N HIS A 193 -1.70 -21.02 -27.09
CA HIS A 193 -1.72 -22.03 -26.05
C HIS A 193 -0.48 -21.92 -25.17
N PHE A 194 -0.71 -21.92 -23.84
CA PHE A 194 0.35 -21.84 -22.82
C PHE A 194 0.24 -23.05 -21.88
N PRO A 195 1.04 -24.12 -22.07
CA PRO A 195 0.90 -25.39 -21.33
C PRO A 195 1.02 -25.25 -19.80
N TYR A 196 1.66 -24.17 -19.33
CA TYR A 196 1.89 -23.90 -17.91
C TYR A 196 0.84 -22.95 -17.29
N LEU A 197 -0.13 -22.48 -18.04
CA LEU A 197 -1.26 -21.68 -17.56
C LEU A 197 -2.53 -22.53 -17.50
N ASN A 198 -3.39 -22.26 -16.54
CA ASN A 198 -4.74 -22.81 -16.57
C ASN A 198 -5.62 -22.13 -17.63
N ALA A 199 -6.76 -22.72 -17.95
CA ALA A 199 -7.63 -22.26 -19.02
C ALA A 199 -8.06 -20.79 -18.87
N THR A 200 -8.33 -20.30 -17.65
CA THR A 200 -8.76 -18.91 -17.43
C THR A 200 -7.59 -17.94 -17.47
N GLN A 201 -6.42 -18.34 -17.01
CA GLN A 201 -5.18 -17.56 -17.18
C GLN A 201 -4.80 -17.44 -18.66
N GLU A 202 -4.83 -18.53 -19.41
CA GLU A 202 -4.60 -18.55 -20.86
C GLU A 202 -5.59 -17.64 -21.59
N LYS A 203 -6.88 -17.74 -21.27
CA LYS A 203 -7.91 -16.86 -21.82
C LYS A 203 -7.62 -15.39 -21.53
N ALA A 204 -7.18 -15.05 -20.31
CA ALA A 204 -6.84 -13.69 -19.92
C ALA A 204 -5.66 -13.14 -20.74
N VAL A 205 -4.59 -13.93 -20.92
CA VAL A 205 -3.44 -13.55 -21.76
C VAL A 205 -3.88 -13.31 -23.19
N ASN A 206 -4.65 -14.22 -23.80
CA ASN A 206 -5.17 -14.06 -25.15
C ASN A 206 -6.03 -12.80 -25.30
N GLN A 207 -6.87 -12.50 -24.31
CA GLN A 207 -7.68 -11.28 -24.33
C GLN A 207 -6.85 -10.01 -24.23
N VAL A 208 -5.80 -10.00 -23.43
CA VAL A 208 -4.82 -8.90 -23.37
C VAL A 208 -4.15 -8.68 -24.72
N LEU A 209 -3.73 -9.75 -25.39
CA LEU A 209 -3.09 -9.67 -26.69
C LEU A 209 -4.03 -9.14 -27.80
N ARG A 210 -5.31 -9.48 -27.71
CA ARG A 210 -6.33 -9.02 -28.66
C ARG A 210 -6.81 -7.61 -28.39
N ALA A 211 -6.68 -7.10 -27.17
CA ALA A 211 -7.15 -5.77 -26.82
C ALA A 211 -6.40 -4.70 -27.64
N LYS A 212 -7.13 -3.88 -28.38
CA LYS A 212 -6.61 -2.70 -29.04
C LYS A 212 -6.71 -1.47 -28.16
N ASP A 213 -7.71 -1.43 -27.28
CA ASP A 213 -8.01 -0.29 -26.39
C ASP A 213 -7.78 -0.63 -24.92
N VAL A 214 -8.47 -1.65 -24.42
CA VAL A 214 -8.50 -2.00 -23.02
C VAL A 214 -8.80 -3.49 -22.79
N ALA A 215 -8.19 -4.07 -21.77
CA ALA A 215 -8.58 -5.35 -21.20
C ALA A 215 -8.41 -5.31 -19.67
N ILE A 216 -9.15 -6.17 -18.98
CA ILE A 216 -9.10 -6.30 -17.53
C ILE A 216 -8.85 -7.77 -17.17
N VAL A 217 -7.80 -8.00 -16.41
CA VAL A 217 -7.52 -9.26 -15.73
C VAL A 217 -8.07 -9.15 -14.30
N HIS A 218 -9.25 -9.72 -14.08
CA HIS A 218 -9.85 -9.77 -12.76
C HIS A 218 -9.33 -10.99 -12.02
N GLY A 219 -8.46 -10.78 -11.04
CA GLY A 219 -7.77 -11.82 -10.30
C GLY A 219 -8.18 -11.87 -8.83
N PRO A 220 -9.17 -12.70 -8.44
CA PRO A 220 -9.46 -13.01 -7.05
C PRO A 220 -8.23 -13.51 -6.28
N PRO A 221 -8.27 -13.53 -4.93
CA PRO A 221 -7.14 -13.95 -4.13
C PRO A 221 -6.63 -15.36 -4.51
N GLY A 222 -5.32 -15.49 -4.67
CA GLY A 222 -4.68 -16.76 -4.95
C GLY A 222 -4.83 -17.34 -6.35
N THR A 223 -5.42 -16.60 -7.30
CA THR A 223 -5.68 -17.09 -8.67
C THR A 223 -4.51 -16.92 -9.64
N GLY A 224 -3.35 -16.47 -9.16
CA GLY A 224 -2.17 -16.29 -10.02
C GLY A 224 -2.25 -15.05 -10.91
N LYS A 225 -2.90 -13.97 -10.46
CA LYS A 225 -3.00 -12.70 -11.18
C LYS A 225 -1.64 -12.20 -11.65
N THR A 226 -0.64 -12.17 -10.77
CA THR A 226 0.71 -11.70 -11.11
C THR A 226 1.39 -12.59 -12.14
N THR A 227 1.27 -13.91 -12.02
CA THR A 227 1.80 -14.87 -13.00
C THR A 227 1.18 -14.65 -14.38
N THR A 228 -0.14 -14.49 -14.42
CA THR A 228 -0.89 -14.20 -15.65
C THR A 228 -0.45 -12.88 -16.29
N LEU A 229 -0.31 -11.84 -15.46
CA LEU A 229 0.09 -10.51 -15.91
C LEU A 229 1.54 -10.50 -16.45
N VAL A 230 2.45 -11.16 -15.77
CA VAL A 230 3.85 -11.31 -16.21
C VAL A 230 3.90 -12.01 -17.59
N GLU A 231 3.11 -13.05 -17.78
CA GLU A 231 3.04 -13.73 -19.09
C GLU A 231 2.43 -12.85 -20.17
N ALA A 232 1.37 -12.12 -19.86
CA ALA A 232 0.76 -11.15 -20.77
C ALA A 232 1.75 -10.04 -21.18
N ILE A 233 2.57 -9.56 -20.24
CA ILE A 233 3.63 -8.59 -20.51
C ILE A 233 4.69 -9.20 -21.42
N ARG A 234 5.16 -10.40 -21.11
CA ARG A 234 6.16 -11.12 -21.91
C ARG A 234 5.69 -11.29 -23.37
N GLU A 235 4.47 -11.77 -23.57
CA GLU A 235 3.91 -11.96 -24.88
C GLU A 235 3.67 -10.63 -25.62
N THR A 236 3.28 -9.58 -24.92
CA THR A 236 3.19 -8.23 -25.49
C THR A 236 4.55 -7.74 -26.00
N LEU A 237 5.62 -8.02 -25.26
CA LEU A 237 7.01 -7.65 -25.65
C LEU A 237 7.52 -8.41 -26.86
N MET A 238 6.87 -9.48 -27.31
CA MET A 238 7.16 -10.12 -28.60
C MET A 238 6.67 -9.26 -29.78
N ARG A 239 5.78 -8.30 -29.55
CA ARG A 239 5.18 -7.42 -30.54
C ARG A 239 5.55 -5.95 -30.36
N GLU A 240 5.94 -5.56 -29.14
CA GLU A 240 6.31 -4.20 -28.78
C GLU A 240 7.75 -4.18 -28.22
N ASN A 241 8.49 -3.14 -28.52
CA ASN A 241 9.86 -3.02 -28.01
C ASN A 241 9.87 -2.76 -26.50
N GLN A 242 8.91 -2.00 -26.00
CA GLN A 242 8.89 -1.54 -24.62
C GLN A 242 7.47 -1.31 -24.15
N VAL A 243 7.18 -1.64 -22.90
CA VAL A 243 5.90 -1.38 -22.23
C VAL A 243 6.11 -0.59 -20.93
N LEU A 244 5.06 0.12 -20.51
CA LEU A 244 5.00 0.80 -19.22
C LEU A 244 4.19 -0.05 -18.24
N VAL A 245 4.74 -0.33 -17.06
CA VAL A 245 4.08 -1.07 -15.98
C VAL A 245 3.97 -0.19 -14.76
N CYS A 246 2.77 0.03 -14.28
CA CYS A 246 2.50 0.87 -13.12
C CYS A 246 1.68 0.11 -12.06
N ALA A 247 1.81 0.54 -10.80
CA ALA A 247 0.93 0.15 -9.72
C ALA A 247 0.74 1.32 -8.74
N GLN A 248 -0.23 1.19 -7.84
CA GLN A 248 -0.49 2.25 -6.85
C GLN A 248 0.64 2.36 -5.81
N SER A 249 1.16 1.23 -5.33
CA SER A 249 2.19 1.20 -4.28
C SER A 249 3.56 0.80 -4.82
N ASN A 250 4.61 1.27 -4.15
CA ASN A 250 5.98 0.84 -4.42
C ASN A 250 6.15 -0.68 -4.27
N MET A 251 5.52 -1.27 -3.24
CA MET A 251 5.61 -2.71 -2.99
C MET A 251 5.03 -3.54 -4.16
N ALA A 252 3.91 -3.10 -4.74
CA ALA A 252 3.33 -3.79 -5.90
C ALA A 252 4.22 -3.67 -7.15
N VAL A 253 4.82 -2.48 -7.38
CA VAL A 253 5.77 -2.27 -8.48
C VAL A 253 7.01 -3.14 -8.31
N ASP A 254 7.57 -3.20 -7.09
CA ASP A 254 8.74 -4.00 -6.77
C ASP A 254 8.46 -5.49 -7.01
N TRP A 255 7.31 -5.97 -6.55
CA TRP A 255 6.91 -7.38 -6.70
C TRP A 255 6.78 -7.80 -8.17
N ILE A 256 6.07 -7.01 -8.98
CA ILE A 256 5.94 -7.34 -10.40
C ILE A 256 7.25 -7.21 -11.15
N SER A 257 8.08 -6.20 -10.81
CA SER A 257 9.40 -6.02 -11.39
C SER A 257 10.31 -7.21 -11.13
N GLU A 258 10.34 -7.72 -9.89
CA GLU A 258 11.10 -8.90 -9.51
C GLU A 258 10.67 -10.13 -10.32
N LYS A 259 9.36 -10.35 -10.47
CA LYS A 259 8.83 -11.47 -11.26
C LYS A 259 9.17 -11.37 -12.75
N LEU A 260 9.19 -10.17 -13.31
CA LEU A 260 9.62 -9.92 -14.69
C LEU A 260 11.13 -10.20 -14.87
N VAL A 261 11.96 -9.76 -13.93
CA VAL A 261 13.40 -10.03 -13.93
C VAL A 261 13.67 -11.52 -13.79
N ASP A 262 12.94 -12.25 -12.97
CA ASP A 262 13.01 -13.72 -12.85
C ASP A 262 12.74 -14.45 -14.18
N ARG A 263 11.99 -13.83 -15.07
CA ARG A 263 11.72 -14.30 -16.44
C ARG A 263 12.73 -13.82 -17.49
N GLY A 264 13.82 -13.17 -17.04
CA GLY A 264 14.87 -12.65 -17.93
C GLY A 264 14.50 -11.39 -18.68
N ILE A 265 13.46 -10.67 -18.26
CA ILE A 265 13.04 -9.40 -18.88
C ILE A 265 13.85 -8.25 -18.28
N ASN A 266 14.42 -7.41 -19.14
CA ASN A 266 15.15 -6.23 -18.69
C ASN A 266 14.17 -5.13 -18.24
N VAL A 267 14.11 -4.93 -16.91
CA VAL A 267 13.26 -3.93 -16.26
C VAL A 267 14.10 -2.74 -15.82
N LEU A 268 13.60 -1.54 -16.07
CA LEU A 268 14.12 -0.29 -15.51
C LEU A 268 13.08 0.29 -14.54
N ARG A 269 13.37 0.18 -13.25
CA ARG A 269 12.51 0.65 -12.15
C ARG A 269 12.80 2.11 -11.86
N ILE A 270 11.83 2.97 -12.10
CA ILE A 270 11.90 4.39 -11.74
C ILE A 270 11.47 4.58 -10.29
N GLY A 271 12.35 5.13 -9.48
CA GLY A 271 12.21 5.27 -8.03
C GLY A 271 12.85 4.12 -7.26
N ASN A 272 13.01 4.29 -5.95
CA ASN A 272 13.67 3.31 -5.10
C ASN A 272 12.71 2.23 -4.60
N PRO A 273 13.17 0.98 -4.45
CA PRO A 273 12.39 -0.12 -3.94
C PRO A 273 12.11 0.04 -2.44
N THR A 274 11.01 -0.55 -1.96
CA THR A 274 10.64 -0.59 -0.54
C THR A 274 11.53 -1.51 0.28
N ARG A 275 12.10 -2.53 -0.36
CA ARG A 275 13.06 -3.45 0.26
C ARG A 275 14.37 -3.38 -0.47
N VAL A 276 15.46 -3.35 0.28
CA VAL A 276 16.79 -3.25 -0.27
C VAL A 276 17.45 -4.61 -0.20
N ASN A 277 17.55 -5.24 -1.35
CA ASN A 277 18.46 -6.35 -1.59
C ASN A 277 19.20 -6.12 -2.92
N ASP A 278 20.31 -6.79 -3.11
CA ASP A 278 21.15 -6.58 -4.30
C ASP A 278 20.38 -6.85 -5.61
N LYS A 279 19.48 -7.81 -5.61
CA LYS A 279 18.65 -8.13 -6.76
C LYS A 279 17.71 -6.98 -7.13
N MET A 280 16.99 -6.41 -6.16
CA MET A 280 16.09 -5.28 -6.39
C MET A 280 16.83 -4.02 -6.81
N LEU A 281 17.98 -3.75 -6.19
CA LEU A 281 18.81 -2.62 -6.56
C LEU A 281 19.33 -2.74 -8.00
N SER A 282 19.62 -3.94 -8.50
CA SER A 282 20.21 -4.16 -9.81
C SER A 282 19.36 -3.66 -10.98
N PHE A 283 18.03 -3.55 -10.82
CA PHE A 283 17.13 -3.06 -11.87
C PHE A 283 16.56 -1.65 -11.60
N THR A 284 17.01 -0.96 -10.53
CA THR A 284 16.64 0.43 -10.30
C THR A 284 17.41 1.37 -11.23
N TYR A 285 16.73 2.43 -11.65
CA TYR A 285 17.33 3.46 -12.50
C TYR A 285 18.60 4.06 -11.88
N GLU A 286 18.54 4.43 -10.60
CA GLU A 286 19.68 5.05 -9.92
C GLU A 286 20.90 4.16 -9.91
N ARG A 287 20.75 2.87 -9.58
CA ARG A 287 21.87 1.94 -9.53
C ARG A 287 22.44 1.64 -10.91
N ARG A 288 21.61 1.50 -11.92
CA ARG A 288 22.06 1.33 -13.30
C ARG A 288 22.77 2.57 -13.84
N PHE A 289 22.24 3.75 -13.49
CA PHE A 289 22.86 5.03 -13.85
C PHE A 289 24.27 5.15 -13.24
N GLU A 290 24.43 4.81 -11.95
CA GLU A 290 25.71 4.78 -11.26
C GLU A 290 26.68 3.72 -11.83
N GLY A 291 26.15 2.59 -12.26
CA GLY A 291 26.95 1.49 -12.85
C GLY A 291 27.35 1.72 -14.31
N HIS A 292 26.89 2.79 -14.94
CA HIS A 292 27.22 3.07 -16.35
C HIS A 292 28.69 3.46 -16.52
N PRO A 293 29.41 2.98 -17.57
CA PRO A 293 30.82 3.30 -17.80
C PRO A 293 31.15 4.79 -17.84
N ASP A 294 30.25 5.62 -18.34
CA ASP A 294 30.41 7.07 -18.44
C ASP A 294 30.12 7.83 -17.14
N TYR A 295 29.53 7.16 -16.15
CA TYR A 295 29.13 7.80 -14.90
C TYR A 295 30.30 8.43 -14.11
N PRO A 296 31.49 7.82 -13.98
CA PRO A 296 32.59 8.44 -13.28
C PRO A 296 33.01 9.78 -13.90
N GLN A 297 32.98 9.89 -15.24
CA GLN A 297 33.30 11.13 -15.95
C GLN A 297 32.20 12.19 -15.70
N LEU A 298 30.93 11.81 -15.76
CA LEU A 298 29.80 12.68 -15.42
C LEU A 298 29.89 13.20 -13.97
N TRP A 299 30.22 12.31 -13.04
CA TRP A 299 30.42 12.66 -11.63
C TRP A 299 31.53 13.70 -11.44
N ALA A 300 32.68 13.49 -12.10
CA ALA A 300 33.83 14.44 -12.07
C ALA A 300 33.39 15.82 -12.60
N LEU A 301 32.66 15.87 -13.72
CA LEU A 301 32.15 17.13 -14.29
C LEU A 301 31.17 17.84 -13.34
N ARG A 302 30.23 17.10 -12.76
CA ARG A 302 29.29 17.65 -11.79
C ARG A 302 29.99 18.17 -10.54
N LYS A 303 31.02 17.49 -10.06
CA LYS A 303 31.88 17.94 -8.95
C LYS A 303 32.60 19.24 -9.32
N ALA A 304 33.22 19.31 -10.50
CA ALA A 304 33.91 20.52 -10.97
C ALA A 304 32.94 21.72 -11.12
N ILE A 305 31.71 21.50 -11.58
CA ILE A 305 30.67 22.53 -11.66
C ILE A 305 30.30 23.05 -10.25
N ARG A 306 30.15 22.17 -9.26
CA ARG A 306 29.85 22.56 -7.87
C ARG A 306 30.99 23.36 -7.26
N GLU A 307 32.23 22.90 -7.43
CA GLU A 307 33.42 23.60 -6.94
C GLU A 307 33.57 24.98 -7.59
N LEU A 308 33.35 25.08 -8.89
CA LEU A 308 33.39 26.37 -9.62
C LEU A 308 32.31 27.33 -9.12
N ARG A 309 31.13 26.85 -8.79
CA ARG A 309 30.04 27.66 -8.23
C ARG A 309 30.33 28.08 -6.78
N ALA A 310 30.90 27.19 -5.96
CA ALA A 310 31.26 27.49 -4.57
C ALA A 310 32.35 28.58 -4.49
N HIS A 311 33.29 28.59 -5.44
CA HIS A 311 34.40 29.55 -5.52
C HIS A 311 34.09 30.70 -6.52
N ARG A 312 32.85 31.12 -6.63
CA ARG A 312 32.42 32.17 -7.53
C ARG A 312 33.18 33.48 -7.24
N PRO A 313 33.91 34.06 -8.23
CA PRO A 313 34.66 35.28 -8.01
C PRO A 313 33.75 36.49 -7.81
N ARG A 314 34.22 37.49 -7.03
CA ARG A 314 33.44 38.76 -6.80
C ARG A 314 33.16 39.52 -8.10
N ARG A 315 34.09 39.49 -9.08
CA ARG A 315 33.89 39.99 -10.45
C ARG A 315 33.83 38.81 -11.39
N ILE A 316 32.68 38.63 -12.02
CA ILE A 316 32.44 37.53 -12.95
C ILE A 316 33.04 37.92 -14.30
N SER A 317 33.98 37.13 -14.82
CA SER A 317 34.59 37.29 -16.14
C SER A 317 33.88 36.45 -17.18
N ASP A 318 33.97 36.82 -18.45
CA ASP A 318 33.49 36.02 -19.58
C ASP A 318 34.09 34.61 -19.58
N GLY A 319 35.38 34.48 -19.19
CA GLY A 319 36.02 33.19 -19.06
C GLY A 319 35.41 32.29 -18.01
N TYR A 320 34.89 32.83 -16.90
CA TYR A 320 34.17 32.04 -15.90
C TYR A 320 32.86 31.49 -16.50
N HIS A 321 32.08 32.33 -17.20
CA HIS A 321 30.85 31.89 -17.85
C HIS A 321 31.12 30.86 -18.92
N GLN A 322 32.09 31.05 -19.79
CA GLN A 322 32.47 30.10 -20.84
C GLN A 322 32.87 28.75 -20.25
N LYS A 323 33.71 28.73 -19.19
CA LYS A 323 34.12 27.51 -18.52
C LYS A 323 32.95 26.79 -17.88
N LEU A 324 32.05 27.51 -17.20
CA LEU A 324 30.87 26.92 -16.57
C LEU A 324 29.92 26.31 -17.59
N GLU A 325 29.66 27.03 -18.70
CA GLU A 325 28.78 26.55 -19.77
C GLU A 325 29.39 25.35 -20.51
N SER A 326 30.71 25.31 -20.76
CA SER A 326 31.38 24.18 -21.34
C SER A 326 31.27 22.94 -20.45
N LEU A 327 31.46 23.05 -19.13
CA LEU A 327 31.32 21.94 -18.19
C LEU A 327 29.86 21.43 -18.13
N LYS A 328 28.91 22.34 -18.09
CA LYS A 328 27.47 21.99 -18.10
C LYS A 328 27.07 21.27 -19.38
N SER A 329 27.49 21.78 -20.54
CA SER A 329 27.19 21.18 -21.85
C SER A 329 27.70 19.74 -21.92
N ARG A 330 28.96 19.52 -21.52
CA ARG A 330 29.56 18.16 -21.49
C ARG A 330 28.85 17.24 -20.49
N ALA A 331 28.49 17.74 -19.31
CA ALA A 331 27.75 16.96 -18.33
C ALA A 331 26.35 16.57 -18.86
N THR A 332 25.66 17.50 -19.51
CA THR A 332 24.34 17.25 -20.13
C THR A 332 24.44 16.22 -21.25
N GLU A 333 25.47 16.32 -22.10
CA GLU A 333 25.70 15.34 -23.18
C GLU A 333 25.91 13.92 -22.66
N LEU A 334 26.72 13.75 -21.62
CA LEU A 334 26.94 12.46 -20.98
C LEU A 334 25.65 11.93 -20.32
N GLU A 335 24.93 12.79 -19.63
CA GLU A 335 23.66 12.42 -18.99
C GLU A 335 22.62 11.94 -20.02
N ILE A 336 22.50 12.64 -21.15
CA ILE A 336 21.64 12.26 -22.27
C ILE A 336 22.06 10.89 -22.83
N ARG A 337 23.37 10.65 -23.01
CA ARG A 337 23.89 9.38 -23.53
C ARG A 337 23.57 8.23 -22.58
N ILE A 338 23.87 8.39 -21.28
CA ILE A 338 23.56 7.35 -20.28
C ILE A 338 22.07 7.05 -20.28
N ASN A 339 21.22 8.07 -20.24
CA ASN A 339 19.76 7.89 -20.27
C ASN A 339 19.31 7.18 -21.55
N HIS A 340 19.83 7.57 -22.70
CA HIS A 340 19.47 6.95 -23.97
C HIS A 340 19.80 5.44 -24.00
N GLU A 341 20.97 5.06 -23.48
CA GLU A 341 21.38 3.66 -23.41
C GLU A 341 20.53 2.89 -22.38
N LEU A 342 20.31 3.40 -21.17
CA LEU A 342 19.51 2.73 -20.15
C LEU A 342 18.04 2.51 -20.60
N PHE A 343 17.43 3.53 -21.22
CA PHE A 343 16.08 3.42 -21.72
C PHE A 343 15.99 2.56 -22.98
N GLY A 344 17.03 2.58 -23.83
CA GLY A 344 17.10 1.76 -25.04
C GLY A 344 17.23 0.26 -24.74
N GLU A 345 17.92 -0.12 -23.69
CA GLU A 345 18.08 -1.51 -23.25
C GLU A 345 16.88 -2.06 -22.50
N ALA A 346 16.11 -1.19 -21.83
CA ALA A 346 14.98 -1.62 -21.01
C ALA A 346 13.81 -2.09 -21.90
N ARG A 347 13.23 -3.24 -21.56
CA ARG A 347 12.01 -3.76 -22.20
C ARG A 347 10.77 -3.35 -21.41
N VAL A 348 10.88 -3.17 -20.13
CA VAL A 348 9.83 -2.72 -19.21
C VAL A 348 10.32 -1.51 -18.43
N ILE A 349 9.56 -0.44 -18.49
CA ILE A 349 9.69 0.68 -17.56
C ILE A 349 8.66 0.49 -16.45
N ALA A 350 9.13 0.42 -15.20
CA ALA A 350 8.26 0.19 -14.05
C ALA A 350 8.27 1.38 -13.09
N SER A 351 7.10 1.83 -12.64
CA SER A 351 6.97 2.91 -11.67
C SER A 351 5.64 2.86 -10.92
N THR A 352 5.51 3.64 -9.85
CA THR A 352 4.16 3.92 -9.31
C THR A 352 3.37 4.79 -10.30
N LEU A 353 2.04 4.82 -10.17
CA LEU A 353 1.19 5.68 -11.01
C LEU A 353 1.65 7.15 -10.92
N VAL A 354 1.86 7.66 -9.72
CA VAL A 354 2.39 9.03 -9.51
C VAL A 354 3.82 9.15 -10.01
N GLY A 355 4.65 8.12 -9.79
CA GLY A 355 6.05 8.06 -10.26
C GLY A 355 6.18 8.13 -11.78
N SER A 356 5.15 7.76 -12.54
CA SER A 356 5.13 7.88 -14.00
C SER A 356 5.13 9.34 -14.51
N ALA A 357 4.90 10.31 -13.62
CA ALA A 357 5.06 11.72 -13.91
C ALA A 357 6.53 12.20 -13.88
N ASN A 358 7.48 11.34 -13.54
CA ASN A 358 8.90 11.66 -13.47
C ASN A 358 9.40 12.23 -14.81
N ARG A 359 10.22 13.29 -14.73
CA ARG A 359 10.81 13.95 -15.91
C ARG A 359 11.64 13.02 -16.78
N LEU A 360 12.21 11.97 -16.23
CA LEU A 360 12.94 10.94 -16.99
C LEU A 360 12.08 10.31 -18.09
N LEU A 361 10.75 10.32 -17.92
CA LEU A 361 9.81 9.80 -18.90
C LEU A 361 9.28 10.85 -19.86
N ASP A 362 9.75 12.10 -19.79
CA ASP A 362 9.28 13.15 -20.71
C ASP A 362 9.68 12.83 -22.14
N GLY A 363 8.71 12.94 -23.05
CA GLY A 363 8.89 12.54 -24.45
C GLY A 363 8.72 11.03 -24.72
N GLN A 364 8.79 10.18 -23.72
CA GLN A 364 8.59 8.72 -23.91
C GLN A 364 7.12 8.37 -24.22
N LYS A 365 6.92 7.47 -25.18
CA LYS A 365 5.62 6.92 -25.55
C LYS A 365 5.71 5.39 -25.57
N PHE A 366 4.64 4.74 -25.18
CA PHE A 366 4.55 3.28 -25.11
C PHE A 366 3.29 2.82 -25.85
N GLY A 367 3.33 1.64 -26.43
CA GLY A 367 2.14 1.03 -27.02
C GLY A 367 1.14 0.65 -25.91
N THR A 368 1.62 -0.03 -24.89
CA THR A 368 0.80 -0.60 -23.81
C THR A 368 1.22 -0.13 -22.43
N LEU A 369 0.22 0.22 -21.62
CA LEU A 369 0.31 0.43 -20.18
C LEU A 369 -0.34 -0.76 -19.46
N PHE A 370 0.37 -1.35 -18.52
CA PHE A 370 -0.18 -2.30 -17.56
C PHE A 370 -0.30 -1.62 -16.18
N ILE A 371 -1.48 -1.70 -15.57
CA ILE A 371 -1.70 -1.19 -14.21
C ILE A 371 -2.06 -2.38 -13.31
N ASP A 372 -1.15 -2.76 -12.43
CA ASP A 372 -1.42 -3.78 -11.41
C ASP A 372 -2.04 -3.15 -10.17
N GLU A 373 -2.81 -3.94 -9.41
CA GLU A 373 -3.58 -3.48 -8.24
C GLU A 373 -4.48 -2.26 -8.56
N ALA A 374 -5.06 -2.25 -9.76
CA ALA A 374 -5.83 -1.12 -10.27
C ALA A 374 -7.08 -0.78 -9.45
N ALA A 375 -7.64 -1.76 -8.74
CA ALA A 375 -8.78 -1.56 -7.86
C ALA A 375 -8.46 -0.74 -6.59
N GLN A 376 -7.18 -0.50 -6.29
CA GLN A 376 -6.73 0.31 -5.15
C GLN A 376 -6.37 1.74 -5.52
N ALA A 377 -6.39 2.07 -6.81
CA ALA A 377 -5.98 3.36 -7.32
C ALA A 377 -7.18 4.29 -7.50
N LEU A 378 -7.05 5.54 -7.01
CA LEU A 378 -7.98 6.59 -7.40
C LEU A 378 -7.97 6.74 -8.94
N GLU A 379 -9.12 6.99 -9.53
CA GLU A 379 -9.25 7.20 -10.98
C GLU A 379 -8.25 8.24 -11.48
N ALA A 380 -8.12 9.36 -10.77
CA ALA A 380 -7.20 10.45 -11.12
C ALA A 380 -5.74 9.98 -11.26
N ALA A 381 -5.29 9.05 -10.42
CA ALA A 381 -3.93 8.52 -10.49
C ALA A 381 -3.70 7.70 -11.77
N CYS A 382 -4.70 6.94 -12.22
CA CYS A 382 -4.62 6.17 -13.46
C CYS A 382 -4.44 7.06 -14.71
N TRP A 383 -4.97 8.27 -14.70
CA TRP A 383 -4.84 9.22 -15.80
C TRP A 383 -3.42 9.79 -15.95
N ILE A 384 -2.56 9.68 -14.94
CA ILE A 384 -1.18 10.21 -15.01
C ILE A 384 -0.38 9.53 -16.13
N PRO A 385 -0.22 8.19 -16.17
CA PRO A 385 0.52 7.51 -17.23
C PRO A 385 -0.23 7.44 -18.57
N MET A 386 -1.56 7.56 -18.60
CA MET A 386 -2.36 7.34 -19.81
C MET A 386 -2.04 8.28 -20.96
N ARG A 387 -1.50 9.47 -20.70
CA ARG A 387 -1.05 10.40 -21.74
C ARG A 387 0.08 9.86 -22.62
N ARG A 388 0.73 8.78 -22.18
CA ARG A 388 1.93 8.21 -22.82
C ARG A 388 1.66 6.94 -23.60
N VAL A 389 0.42 6.45 -23.62
CA VAL A 389 0.12 5.10 -24.10
C VAL A 389 -1.01 5.06 -25.12
N SER A 390 -1.05 3.99 -25.91
CA SER A 390 -2.11 3.76 -26.90
C SER A 390 -3.21 2.86 -26.38
N ARG A 391 -2.90 1.91 -25.49
CA ARG A 391 -3.86 1.02 -24.84
C ARG A 391 -3.50 0.78 -23.38
N VAL A 392 -4.46 0.33 -22.59
CA VAL A 392 -4.28 0.06 -21.17
C VAL A 392 -4.84 -1.29 -20.77
N ILE A 393 -4.06 -2.02 -19.99
CA ILE A 393 -4.43 -3.30 -19.39
C ILE A 393 -4.49 -3.11 -17.88
N PHE A 394 -5.65 -3.34 -17.31
CA PHE A 394 -5.85 -3.30 -15.86
C PHE A 394 -5.78 -4.70 -15.29
N ALA A 395 -5.11 -4.85 -14.17
CA ALA A 395 -5.16 -6.05 -13.35
C ALA A 395 -5.50 -5.69 -11.91
N GLY A 396 -6.39 -6.43 -11.29
CA GLY A 396 -6.81 -6.14 -9.92
C GLY A 396 -8.03 -6.95 -9.52
N ASP A 397 -8.56 -6.59 -8.37
CA ASP A 397 -9.77 -7.20 -7.83
C ASP A 397 -10.61 -6.14 -7.09
N HIS A 398 -11.68 -5.71 -7.70
CA HIS A 398 -12.59 -4.71 -7.13
C HIS A 398 -13.45 -5.23 -5.97
N CYS A 399 -13.42 -6.53 -5.70
CA CYS A 399 -14.01 -7.14 -4.52
C CYS A 399 -13.06 -7.14 -3.30
N GLN A 400 -11.84 -6.61 -3.46
CA GLN A 400 -10.88 -6.36 -2.39
C GLN A 400 -10.83 -4.87 -2.04
N LEU A 401 -9.79 -4.43 -1.30
CA LEU A 401 -9.73 -3.06 -0.77
C LEU A 401 -9.83 -1.99 -1.87
N PRO A 402 -10.68 -0.98 -1.67
CA PRO A 402 -10.76 0.19 -2.53
C PRO A 402 -9.64 1.19 -2.19
N PRO A 403 -9.50 2.27 -2.98
CA PRO A 403 -8.66 3.40 -2.60
C PRO A 403 -9.10 3.99 -1.26
N THR A 404 -8.12 4.46 -0.49
CA THR A 404 -8.42 5.17 0.77
C THR A 404 -8.90 6.58 0.46
N VAL A 405 -10.09 6.94 0.96
CA VAL A 405 -10.67 8.28 0.89
C VAL A 405 -11.04 8.70 2.31
N LYS A 406 -10.52 9.84 2.76
CA LYS A 406 -10.74 10.35 4.13
C LYS A 406 -11.96 11.24 4.24
N SER A 407 -12.28 11.99 3.19
CA SER A 407 -13.47 12.82 3.13
C SER A 407 -14.72 11.94 2.96
N ILE A 408 -15.54 11.85 4.01
CA ILE A 408 -16.80 11.10 3.97
C ILE A 408 -17.73 11.64 2.88
N ALA A 409 -17.74 12.96 2.69
CA ALA A 409 -18.55 13.60 1.65
C ALA A 409 -18.07 13.20 0.24
N ALA A 410 -16.76 13.23 -0.02
CA ALA A 410 -16.19 12.83 -1.29
C ALA A 410 -16.41 11.34 -1.56
N LEU A 411 -16.26 10.49 -0.54
CA LEU A 411 -16.50 9.05 -0.63
C LEU A 411 -17.98 8.75 -1.00
N LYS A 412 -18.93 9.37 -0.31
CA LYS A 412 -20.36 9.21 -0.60
C LYS A 412 -20.74 9.71 -2.00
N ALA A 413 -20.04 10.73 -2.48
CA ALA A 413 -20.25 11.28 -3.82
C ALA A 413 -19.54 10.49 -4.95
N GLY A 414 -18.80 9.41 -4.61
CA GLY A 414 -18.24 8.45 -5.57
C GLY A 414 -16.76 8.62 -5.88
N LEU A 415 -15.97 9.36 -5.08
CA LEU A 415 -14.52 9.45 -5.27
C LEU A 415 -13.82 8.09 -5.14
N GLY A 416 -14.35 7.19 -4.32
CA GLY A 416 -13.81 5.86 -4.11
C GLY A 416 -14.06 4.88 -5.27
N LYS A 417 -14.88 5.23 -6.27
CA LYS A 417 -15.12 4.40 -7.44
C LYS A 417 -13.90 4.47 -8.37
N THR A 418 -13.26 3.33 -8.60
CA THR A 418 -12.05 3.26 -9.40
C THR A 418 -12.36 3.27 -10.90
N LEU A 419 -11.35 3.62 -11.71
CA LEU A 419 -11.48 3.52 -13.16
C LEU A 419 -11.71 2.08 -13.62
N MET A 420 -11.05 1.11 -12.96
CA MET A 420 -11.27 -0.31 -13.22
C MET A 420 -12.73 -0.72 -12.96
N GLU A 421 -13.31 -0.34 -11.82
CA GLU A 421 -14.74 -0.64 -11.52
C GLU A 421 -15.67 -0.04 -12.57
N ARG A 422 -15.41 1.19 -13.01
CA ARG A 422 -16.18 1.85 -14.06
C ARG A 422 -16.14 1.07 -15.36
N ILE A 423 -14.95 0.62 -15.77
CA ILE A 423 -14.80 -0.14 -17.02
C ILE A 423 -15.44 -1.53 -16.90
N VAL A 424 -15.35 -2.19 -15.74
CA VAL A 424 -16.05 -3.47 -15.48
C VAL A 424 -17.55 -3.33 -15.67
N GLU A 425 -18.16 -2.24 -15.19
CA GLU A 425 -19.60 -1.99 -15.34
C GLU A 425 -20.00 -1.61 -16.78
N MET A 426 -19.16 -0.82 -17.46
CA MET A 426 -19.48 -0.31 -18.80
C MET A 426 -19.16 -1.34 -19.90
N HIS A 427 -18.12 -2.13 -19.69
CA HIS A 427 -17.53 -3.04 -20.69
C HIS A 427 -17.22 -4.42 -20.08
N PRO A 428 -18.24 -5.17 -19.63
CA PRO A 428 -18.00 -6.51 -19.07
C PRO A 428 -17.32 -7.48 -20.05
N GLU A 429 -17.43 -7.22 -21.34
CA GLU A 429 -16.81 -8.02 -22.41
C GLU A 429 -15.28 -7.96 -22.42
N VAL A 430 -14.66 -6.93 -21.84
CA VAL A 430 -13.19 -6.82 -21.77
C VAL A 430 -12.60 -7.48 -20.51
N VAL A 431 -13.46 -8.01 -19.63
CA VAL A 431 -13.07 -8.58 -18.35
C VAL A 431 -12.89 -10.09 -18.47
N THR A 432 -11.74 -10.58 -18.02
CA THR A 432 -11.52 -12.01 -17.81
C THR A 432 -11.33 -12.28 -16.32
N LEU A 433 -12.23 -13.08 -15.74
CA LEU A 433 -12.14 -13.54 -14.36
C LEU A 433 -11.23 -14.78 -14.31
N LEU A 434 -10.20 -14.74 -13.46
CA LEU A 434 -9.41 -15.92 -13.13
C LEU A 434 -10.20 -16.77 -12.11
N LYS A 435 -10.45 -18.04 -12.43
CA LYS A 435 -11.41 -18.87 -11.69
C LYS A 435 -10.80 -19.93 -10.80
N ILE A 436 -9.51 -20.22 -10.93
CA ILE A 436 -8.83 -21.24 -10.13
C ILE A 436 -7.86 -20.58 -9.17
N GLN A 437 -8.05 -20.80 -7.87
CA GLN A 437 -7.16 -20.31 -6.83
C GLN A 437 -6.24 -21.40 -6.30
N TYR A 438 -5.01 -21.03 -5.93
CA TYR A 438 -3.91 -21.94 -5.51
C TYR A 438 -3.41 -21.63 -4.09
N ARG A 439 -4.17 -20.90 -3.29
CA ARG A 439 -3.76 -20.42 -1.98
C ARG A 439 -4.44 -21.17 -0.85
N MET A 440 -5.76 -21.14 -0.84
CA MET A 440 -6.56 -21.44 0.32
C MET A 440 -7.16 -22.84 0.28
N ASN A 441 -7.37 -23.41 1.46
CA ASN A 441 -8.34 -24.48 1.64
C ASN A 441 -9.70 -24.09 1.04
N ASP A 442 -10.38 -25.06 0.43
CA ASP A 442 -11.63 -24.84 -0.29
C ASP A 442 -12.74 -24.26 0.59
N GLU A 443 -12.87 -24.71 1.83
CA GLU A 443 -13.87 -24.20 2.76
C GLU A 443 -13.69 -22.72 3.08
N ILE A 444 -12.45 -22.23 3.15
CA ILE A 444 -12.15 -20.81 3.36
C ILE A 444 -12.53 -20.00 2.11
N MET A 445 -12.17 -20.49 0.92
CA MET A 445 -12.46 -19.75 -0.32
C MET A 445 -13.92 -19.82 -0.72
N ARG A 446 -14.62 -20.92 -0.46
CA ARG A 446 -16.01 -21.15 -0.91
C ARG A 446 -16.95 -20.06 -0.43
N PHE A 447 -16.84 -19.61 0.83
CA PHE A 447 -17.64 -18.50 1.32
C PHE A 447 -17.40 -17.21 0.51
N SER A 448 -16.13 -16.84 0.33
CA SER A 448 -15.77 -15.64 -0.46
C SER A 448 -16.16 -15.78 -1.92
N SER A 449 -15.99 -16.96 -2.52
CA SER A 449 -16.41 -17.25 -3.89
C SER A 449 -17.90 -17.02 -4.09
N ASN A 450 -18.73 -17.59 -3.22
CA ASN A 450 -20.18 -17.48 -3.32
C ASN A 450 -20.66 -16.03 -3.11
N TYR A 451 -20.09 -15.33 -2.16
CA TYR A 451 -20.53 -13.99 -1.81
C TYR A 451 -20.06 -12.89 -2.76
N PHE A 452 -18.79 -12.94 -3.17
CA PHE A 452 -18.14 -11.85 -3.92
C PHE A 452 -17.90 -12.18 -5.41
N TYR A 453 -17.83 -13.47 -5.77
CA TYR A 453 -17.46 -13.91 -7.12
C TYR A 453 -18.50 -14.82 -7.76
N HIS A 454 -19.73 -14.75 -7.32
CA HIS A 454 -20.89 -15.48 -7.87
C HIS A 454 -20.69 -17.02 -7.90
N GLY A 455 -19.86 -17.56 -7.02
CA GLY A 455 -19.52 -18.99 -6.99
C GLY A 455 -18.60 -19.45 -8.11
N GLU A 456 -18.00 -18.52 -8.86
CA GLU A 456 -17.19 -18.87 -10.04
C GLU A 456 -15.72 -19.18 -9.72
N VAL A 457 -15.26 -18.92 -8.51
CA VAL A 457 -13.87 -19.22 -8.11
C VAL A 457 -13.80 -20.56 -7.39
N GLU A 458 -13.00 -21.45 -7.92
CA GLU A 458 -12.80 -22.80 -7.43
C GLU A 458 -11.36 -23.00 -6.93
N SER A 459 -11.19 -23.95 -6.02
CA SER A 459 -9.87 -24.29 -5.49
C SER A 459 -9.20 -25.37 -6.33
N ALA A 460 -7.93 -25.16 -6.65
CA ALA A 460 -7.12 -26.17 -7.31
C ALA A 460 -7.03 -27.45 -6.46
N PRO A 461 -6.94 -28.63 -7.10
CA PRO A 461 -6.93 -29.91 -6.38
C PRO A 461 -5.87 -30.00 -5.28
N GLU A 462 -4.67 -29.44 -5.51
CA GLU A 462 -3.52 -29.47 -4.60
C GLU A 462 -3.70 -28.64 -3.33
N VAL A 463 -4.62 -27.70 -3.29
CA VAL A 463 -4.88 -26.85 -2.12
C VAL A 463 -6.25 -27.10 -1.48
N ARG A 464 -7.13 -27.80 -2.17
CA ARG A 464 -8.54 -28.00 -1.78
C ARG A 464 -8.71 -28.47 -0.33
N PHE A 465 -7.89 -29.43 0.09
CA PHE A 465 -7.95 -30.05 1.42
C PHE A 465 -6.75 -29.68 2.30
N ARG A 466 -6.05 -28.58 1.96
CA ARG A 466 -4.89 -28.12 2.73
C ARG A 466 -5.28 -27.83 4.17
N SER A 467 -4.61 -28.49 5.12
CA SER A 467 -4.83 -28.30 6.56
C SER A 467 -3.51 -28.48 7.32
N ILE A 468 -3.45 -27.93 8.54
CA ILE A 468 -2.30 -28.11 9.44
C ILE A 468 -2.49 -29.39 10.27
N LEU A 469 -3.68 -29.59 10.77
CA LEU A 469 -4.04 -30.79 11.58
C LEU A 469 -5.02 -31.63 10.78
N ASP A 470 -4.89 -32.94 10.93
CA ASP A 470 -5.84 -33.86 10.34
C ASP A 470 -7.23 -33.64 10.95
N MET A 471 -8.26 -33.64 10.11
CA MET A 471 -9.65 -33.43 10.51
C MET A 471 -9.93 -32.08 11.18
N ASP A 472 -9.04 -31.08 11.02
CA ASP A 472 -9.28 -29.72 11.55
C ASP A 472 -10.31 -28.96 10.69
N ILE A 473 -11.24 -28.30 11.36
CA ILE A 473 -12.20 -27.43 10.68
C ILE A 473 -11.48 -26.16 10.22
N PRO A 474 -11.45 -25.85 8.92
CA PRO A 474 -10.64 -24.73 8.41
C PRO A 474 -11.08 -23.36 8.93
N MET A 475 -12.35 -23.18 9.27
CA MET A 475 -12.89 -21.92 9.78
C MET A 475 -13.60 -22.12 11.11
N THR A 476 -13.28 -21.27 12.08
CA THR A 476 -13.94 -21.29 13.40
C THR A 476 -14.29 -19.86 13.83
N TRP A 477 -15.46 -19.72 14.46
CA TRP A 477 -15.87 -18.47 15.12
C TRP A 477 -15.96 -18.70 16.61
N ILE A 478 -15.22 -17.91 17.39
CA ILE A 478 -15.29 -17.88 18.85
C ILE A 478 -16.19 -16.70 19.22
N ASP A 479 -17.38 -17.03 19.73
CA ASP A 479 -18.40 -16.05 20.09
C ASP A 479 -18.11 -15.45 21.47
N THR A 480 -17.77 -14.16 21.51
CA THR A 480 -17.51 -13.45 22.76
C THR A 480 -18.79 -13.11 23.53
N SER A 481 -19.98 -13.20 22.92
CA SER A 481 -21.27 -13.02 23.62
C SER A 481 -21.60 -14.21 24.52
N GLU A 482 -21.20 -15.42 24.16
CA GLU A 482 -21.41 -16.61 25.00
C GLU A 482 -20.55 -16.59 26.28
N PHE A 483 -19.31 -16.10 26.19
CA PHE A 483 -18.47 -15.90 27.38
C PHE A 483 -19.08 -14.90 28.35
N LYS A 484 -19.74 -13.86 27.86
CA LYS A 484 -20.50 -12.90 28.67
C LYS A 484 -21.65 -13.60 29.42
N LYS A 485 -22.42 -14.45 28.73
CA LYS A 485 -23.53 -15.23 29.35
C LYS A 485 -23.03 -16.22 30.39
N LEU A 486 -21.95 -16.96 30.11
CA LEU A 486 -21.38 -17.90 31.06
C LEU A 486 -20.90 -17.24 32.36
N LEU A 487 -20.40 -16.02 32.28
CA LEU A 487 -20.01 -15.22 33.44
C LEU A 487 -21.25 -14.74 34.21
N GLU A 488 -22.29 -14.23 33.50
CA GLU A 488 -23.56 -13.79 34.10
C GLU A 488 -24.32 -14.97 34.77
N ASP A 489 -24.28 -16.16 34.21
CA ASP A 489 -24.93 -17.34 34.78
C ASP A 489 -24.19 -17.89 36.00
N LYS A 490 -22.85 -17.84 36.04
CA LYS A 490 -22.07 -18.18 37.25
C LYS A 490 -22.34 -17.23 38.40
N GLU A 491 -22.48 -15.92 38.14
CA GLU A 491 -22.78 -14.92 39.14
C GLU A 491 -24.17 -15.10 39.76
N LYS A 492 -25.17 -15.48 38.96
CA LYS A 492 -26.52 -15.83 39.43
C LYS A 492 -26.53 -17.04 40.35
N LEU A 493 -25.61 -18.00 40.12
CA LEU A 493 -25.49 -19.21 40.93
C LEU A 493 -24.69 -19.01 42.21
N GLU A 494 -23.75 -18.09 42.26
CA GLU A 494 -22.85 -17.86 43.40
C GLU A 494 -23.34 -16.75 44.37
N GLY A 495 -24.42 -16.04 44.08
CA GLY A 495 -25.13 -15.16 45.02
C GLY A 495 -24.38 -13.94 45.55
N GLU A 496 -23.31 -13.50 44.91
CA GLU A 496 -22.58 -12.29 45.31
C GLU A 496 -23.20 -11.05 44.65
N GLN A 497 -23.92 -10.28 45.46
CA GLN A 497 -24.54 -9.02 45.03
C GLN A 497 -23.58 -7.82 45.12
N GLY A 498 -23.49 -7.08 44.03
CA GLY A 498 -23.53 -5.62 44.09
C GLY A 498 -22.26 -4.83 43.73
N LYS A 499 -21.03 -5.34 43.70
CA LYS A 499 -19.82 -4.56 43.33
C LYS A 499 -18.95 -5.14 42.21
N VAL A 500 -19.18 -6.36 41.85
CA VAL A 500 -18.44 -7.07 40.80
C VAL A 500 -19.17 -7.01 39.46
N GLU A 501 -20.44 -6.63 39.47
CA GLU A 501 -21.34 -6.64 38.32
C GLU A 501 -20.97 -5.55 37.25
N GLU A 502 -20.58 -4.36 37.68
CA GLU A 502 -20.21 -3.27 36.75
C GLU A 502 -18.85 -3.52 36.09
N ASP A 503 -17.88 -4.07 36.79
CA ASP A 503 -16.54 -4.35 36.24
C ASP A 503 -16.53 -5.56 35.25
N ARG A 504 -17.41 -6.55 35.44
CA ARG A 504 -17.45 -7.76 34.61
C ARG A 504 -18.38 -7.62 33.40
N ARG A 505 -19.47 -6.84 33.47
CA ARG A 505 -20.28 -6.51 32.29
C ARG A 505 -19.50 -5.74 31.21
N ALA A 506 -18.49 -4.99 31.64
CA ALA A 506 -17.57 -4.27 30.76
C ALA A 506 -16.49 -5.14 30.12
N LEU A 507 -16.34 -6.42 30.52
CA LEU A 507 -15.17 -7.23 30.17
C LEU A 507 -14.97 -7.40 28.65
N PHE A 508 -16.06 -7.65 27.88
CA PHE A 508 -16.02 -7.82 26.42
C PHE A 508 -16.63 -6.64 25.67
N GLN A 509 -16.77 -5.47 26.30
CA GLN A 509 -17.24 -4.27 25.62
C GLN A 509 -16.09 -3.55 24.90
N GLU A 510 -16.46 -2.90 23.79
CA GLU A 510 -15.52 -2.04 23.09
C GLU A 510 -15.31 -0.73 23.87
N GLU A 511 -14.06 -0.33 24.00
CA GLU A 511 -13.67 0.94 24.65
C GLU A 511 -13.15 1.94 23.61
N PHE A 512 -13.44 3.21 23.78
CA PHE A 512 -12.83 4.28 23.02
C PHE A 512 -11.44 4.61 23.57
N VAL A 513 -10.45 4.71 22.70
CA VAL A 513 -9.08 5.07 23.06
C VAL A 513 -8.67 6.32 22.31
N GLY A 514 -8.36 7.38 23.04
CA GLY A 514 -7.88 8.67 22.49
C GLY A 514 -8.99 9.51 21.84
N GLU A 515 -8.62 10.70 21.36
CA GLU A 515 -9.53 11.66 20.72
C GLU A 515 -9.94 11.27 19.28
N SER A 516 -9.31 10.26 18.69
CA SER A 516 -9.50 9.85 17.30
C SER A 516 -10.12 8.46 17.18
N PHE A 517 -11.38 8.29 17.56
CA PHE A 517 -12.21 7.10 17.25
C PHE A 517 -11.51 5.72 17.30
N GLY A 518 -10.36 5.61 17.98
CA GLY A 518 -9.67 4.36 18.24
C GLY A 518 -10.55 3.46 19.12
N ARG A 519 -10.67 2.18 18.78
CA ARG A 519 -11.43 1.21 19.58
C ARG A 519 -10.54 0.06 19.97
N VAL A 520 -10.72 -0.40 21.20
CA VAL A 520 -10.09 -1.61 21.73
C VAL A 520 -11.14 -2.46 22.46
N ASN A 521 -10.91 -3.74 22.47
CA ASN A 521 -11.60 -4.70 23.29
C ASN A 521 -10.54 -5.56 23.98
N LYS A 522 -10.25 -5.24 25.23
CA LYS A 522 -9.11 -5.83 25.97
C LYS A 522 -9.31 -7.32 26.19
N ALA A 523 -10.50 -7.71 26.60
CA ALA A 523 -10.82 -9.10 26.84
C ALA A 523 -10.78 -9.95 25.55
N GLU A 524 -11.27 -9.39 24.43
CA GLU A 524 -11.17 -10.04 23.13
C GLU A 524 -9.70 -10.16 22.70
N ALA A 525 -8.85 -9.17 22.97
CA ALA A 525 -7.41 -9.26 22.69
C ALA A 525 -6.73 -10.39 23.45
N GLU A 526 -7.06 -10.54 24.75
CA GLU A 526 -6.55 -11.63 25.58
C GLU A 526 -7.05 -13.00 25.06
N LEU A 527 -8.35 -13.11 24.80
CA LEU A 527 -8.96 -14.32 24.24
C LEU A 527 -8.35 -14.68 22.87
N THR A 528 -8.00 -13.68 22.06
CA THR A 528 -7.31 -13.88 20.78
C THR A 528 -5.99 -14.60 20.96
N LEU A 529 -5.17 -14.15 21.91
CA LEU A 529 -3.88 -14.80 22.20
C LEU A 529 -4.06 -16.16 22.86
N MET A 530 -5.05 -16.32 23.73
CA MET A 530 -5.38 -17.64 24.32
C MET A 530 -5.85 -18.65 23.26
N ALA A 531 -6.70 -18.22 22.34
CA ALA A 531 -7.15 -19.07 21.23
C ALA A 531 -5.98 -19.52 20.34
N LEU A 532 -5.07 -18.59 20.04
CA LEU A 532 -3.86 -18.91 19.30
C LEU A 532 -2.94 -19.85 20.07
N GLN A 533 -2.75 -19.63 21.37
CA GLN A 533 -1.97 -20.53 22.24
C GLN A 533 -2.58 -21.94 22.27
N ASN A 534 -3.88 -22.05 22.41
CA ASN A 534 -4.57 -23.36 22.41
C ASN A 534 -4.39 -24.07 21.06
N TYR A 535 -4.44 -23.34 19.96
CA TYR A 535 -4.19 -23.90 18.64
C TYR A 535 -2.73 -24.35 18.47
N PHE A 536 -1.77 -23.55 18.94
CA PHE A 536 -0.35 -23.91 18.97
C PHE A 536 -0.07 -25.16 19.80
N ASN A 537 -0.75 -25.31 20.95
CA ASN A 537 -0.63 -26.51 21.78
C ASN A 537 -1.12 -27.76 21.05
N LYS A 538 -2.18 -27.65 20.22
CA LYS A 538 -2.66 -28.79 19.40
C LYS A 538 -1.67 -29.16 18.30
N ILE A 539 -0.99 -28.21 17.68
CA ILE A 539 0.02 -28.45 16.64
C ILE A 539 1.30 -29.03 17.25
N GLY A 540 1.69 -28.54 18.40
CA GLY A 540 2.94 -28.89 19.08
C GLY A 540 4.12 -27.99 18.69
N LYS A 541 4.95 -27.66 19.71
CA LYS A 541 6.06 -26.70 19.57
C LYS A 541 7.08 -27.08 18.49
N GLN A 542 7.45 -28.36 18.43
CA GLN A 542 8.46 -28.84 17.49
C GLN A 542 7.99 -28.63 16.05
N ARG A 543 6.77 -29.05 15.75
CA ARG A 543 6.17 -28.95 14.42
C ARG A 543 6.00 -27.49 13.96
N LEU A 544 5.59 -26.60 14.87
CA LEU A 544 5.48 -25.16 14.57
C LEU A 544 6.81 -24.56 14.09
N LEU A 545 7.93 -24.97 14.71
CA LEU A 545 9.25 -24.47 14.38
C LEU A 545 9.83 -25.11 13.12
N ASP A 546 9.69 -26.44 12.97
CA ASP A 546 10.26 -27.19 11.86
C ASP A 546 9.56 -26.88 10.54
N GLU A 547 8.24 -26.82 10.53
CA GLU A 547 7.43 -26.46 9.36
C GLU A 547 7.34 -24.94 9.13
N ARG A 548 7.85 -24.13 10.07
CA ARG A 548 7.81 -22.66 10.03
C ARG A 548 6.41 -22.10 9.78
N ILE A 549 5.41 -22.69 10.46
CA ILE A 549 4.01 -22.27 10.33
C ILE A 549 3.90 -20.78 10.67
N ASP A 550 3.44 -19.99 9.73
CA ASP A 550 3.32 -18.53 9.88
C ASP A 550 1.88 -18.12 10.23
N VAL A 551 1.78 -17.12 11.09
CA VAL A 551 0.51 -16.66 11.66
C VAL A 551 0.34 -15.16 11.46
N GLY A 552 -0.87 -14.76 11.06
CA GLY A 552 -1.30 -13.38 11.04
C GLY A 552 -2.42 -13.12 12.04
N ILE A 553 -2.29 -12.11 12.87
CA ILE A 553 -3.38 -11.59 13.70
C ILE A 553 -3.86 -10.30 13.06
N ILE A 554 -5.13 -10.24 12.70
CA ILE A 554 -5.73 -9.11 12.00
C ILE A 554 -6.77 -8.45 12.91
N SER A 555 -6.75 -7.11 12.95
CA SER A 555 -7.85 -6.35 13.55
C SER A 555 -8.17 -5.12 12.69
N PRO A 556 -9.44 -4.69 12.61
CA PRO A 556 -9.83 -3.49 11.85
C PRO A 556 -9.36 -2.18 12.50
N TYR A 557 -8.91 -2.22 13.76
CA TYR A 557 -8.56 -1.02 14.53
C TYR A 557 -7.08 -1.01 14.92
N ARG A 558 -6.35 0.06 14.55
CA ARG A 558 -4.92 0.23 14.92
C ARG A 558 -4.67 0.16 16.42
N ALA A 559 -5.60 0.69 17.23
CA ALA A 559 -5.47 0.63 18.70
C ALA A 559 -5.46 -0.81 19.21
N GLN A 560 -6.32 -1.68 18.65
CA GLN A 560 -6.35 -3.12 18.98
C GLN A 560 -5.07 -3.82 18.52
N VAL A 561 -4.58 -3.50 17.32
CA VAL A 561 -3.31 -4.03 16.81
C VAL A 561 -2.15 -3.69 17.74
N GLN A 562 -2.06 -2.43 18.20
CA GLN A 562 -1.03 -2.02 19.14
C GLN A 562 -1.16 -2.72 20.51
N LEU A 563 -2.39 -2.93 20.98
CA LEU A 563 -2.65 -3.67 22.21
C LEU A 563 -2.19 -5.13 22.06
N LEU A 564 -2.60 -5.82 21.00
CA LEU A 564 -2.22 -7.20 20.70
C LEU A 564 -0.69 -7.36 20.57
N ARG A 565 0.00 -6.44 19.90
CA ARG A 565 1.47 -6.45 19.81
C ARG A 565 2.12 -6.36 21.19
N ARG A 566 1.69 -5.42 22.05
CA ARG A 566 2.22 -5.26 23.41
C ARG A 566 1.97 -6.50 24.26
N MET A 567 0.79 -7.09 24.16
CA MET A 567 0.45 -8.31 24.89
C MET A 567 1.28 -9.49 24.40
N LEU A 568 1.41 -9.67 23.08
CA LEU A 568 2.22 -10.73 22.46
C LEU A 568 3.69 -10.67 22.92
N MET A 569 4.25 -9.46 23.01
CA MET A 569 5.63 -9.27 23.48
C MET A 569 5.82 -9.62 24.97
N LYS A 570 4.78 -9.52 25.79
CA LYS A 570 4.81 -9.86 27.21
C LYS A 570 4.44 -11.32 27.48
N TRP A 571 3.83 -12.01 26.51
CA TRP A 571 3.33 -13.37 26.69
C TRP A 571 4.46 -14.38 26.51
N GLU A 572 4.90 -14.99 27.62
CA GLU A 572 6.07 -15.91 27.64
C GLU A 572 5.94 -17.11 26.69
N PHE A 573 4.73 -17.65 26.55
CA PHE A 573 4.47 -18.76 25.66
C PHE A 573 4.91 -18.48 24.21
N PHE A 574 4.67 -17.27 23.72
CA PHE A 574 4.97 -16.89 22.33
C PHE A 574 6.42 -16.49 22.06
N LYS A 575 7.27 -16.41 23.09
CA LYS A 575 8.66 -16.00 22.96
C LYS A 575 9.45 -16.73 21.85
N PRO A 576 9.35 -18.07 21.71
CA PRO A 576 10.03 -18.79 20.63
C PRO A 576 9.42 -18.54 19.24
N PHE A 577 8.14 -18.13 19.17
CA PHE A 577 7.35 -18.04 17.93
C PHE A 577 7.18 -16.61 17.41
N ARG A 578 7.70 -15.59 18.10
CA ARG A 578 7.45 -14.17 17.77
C ARG A 578 7.79 -13.81 16.33
N ARG A 579 8.81 -14.45 15.75
CA ARG A 579 9.21 -14.21 14.35
C ARG A 579 8.23 -14.77 13.33
N GLN A 580 7.39 -15.72 13.72
CA GLN A 580 6.38 -16.36 12.88
C GLN A 580 5.01 -15.69 13.00
N ILE A 581 4.83 -14.79 13.98
CA ILE A 581 3.56 -14.12 14.26
C ILE A 581 3.66 -12.65 13.85
N SER A 582 2.80 -12.24 12.94
CA SER A 582 2.65 -10.83 12.54
C SER A 582 1.27 -10.31 12.98
N VAL A 583 1.22 -9.08 13.48
CA VAL A 583 -0.03 -8.44 13.92
C VAL A 583 -0.19 -7.14 13.15
N ASN A 584 -1.29 -6.97 12.40
CA ASN A 584 -1.51 -5.76 11.62
C ASN A 584 -3.00 -5.50 11.37
N THR A 585 -3.31 -4.34 10.79
CA THR A 585 -4.65 -4.06 10.26
C THR A 585 -4.92 -4.85 8.98
N VAL A 586 -6.18 -4.89 8.55
CA VAL A 586 -6.57 -5.52 7.28
C VAL A 586 -5.75 -4.94 6.11
N ASP A 587 -5.64 -3.62 6.05
CA ASP A 587 -4.89 -2.91 5.00
C ASP A 587 -3.40 -3.31 5.01
N GLY A 588 -2.81 -3.47 6.21
CA GLY A 588 -1.41 -3.90 6.37
C GLY A 588 -1.12 -5.35 5.98
N PHE A 589 -2.16 -6.19 5.86
CA PHE A 589 -2.05 -7.57 5.36
C PHE A 589 -2.34 -7.71 3.86
N GLN A 590 -2.68 -6.63 3.19
CA GLN A 590 -2.98 -6.72 1.77
C GLN A 590 -1.78 -7.24 0.97
N GLY A 591 -2.04 -8.14 0.02
CA GLY A 591 -1.00 -8.81 -0.77
C GLY A 591 -0.22 -9.90 -0.03
N GLN A 592 -0.41 -10.06 1.29
CA GLN A 592 0.24 -11.09 2.09
C GLN A 592 -0.70 -12.29 2.33
N GLU A 593 -0.14 -13.40 2.76
CA GLU A 593 -0.88 -14.60 3.15
C GLU A 593 -0.18 -15.30 4.31
N ARG A 594 -0.91 -16.06 5.09
CA ARG A 594 -0.38 -16.83 6.24
C ARG A 594 -1.06 -18.19 6.32
N ASP A 595 -0.38 -19.14 6.93
CA ASP A 595 -0.95 -20.46 7.17
C ASP A 595 -2.17 -20.39 8.08
N VAL A 596 -2.06 -19.57 9.14
CA VAL A 596 -3.14 -19.30 10.11
C VAL A 596 -3.44 -17.83 10.15
N ILE A 597 -4.69 -17.47 10.08
CA ILE A 597 -5.18 -16.11 10.35
C ILE A 597 -6.12 -16.12 11.55
N VAL A 598 -5.89 -15.19 12.46
CA VAL A 598 -6.76 -14.92 13.60
C VAL A 598 -7.30 -13.50 13.45
N ILE A 599 -8.62 -13.32 13.44
CA ILE A 599 -9.27 -12.02 13.29
C ILE A 599 -9.90 -11.61 14.61
N SER A 600 -9.50 -10.48 15.19
CA SER A 600 -10.14 -9.83 16.33
C SER A 600 -11.05 -8.70 15.81
N MET A 601 -12.37 -8.89 15.91
CA MET A 601 -13.38 -7.99 15.33
C MET A 601 -13.59 -6.72 16.15
N VAL A 602 -13.33 -6.76 17.45
CA VAL A 602 -13.40 -5.67 18.43
C VAL A 602 -14.83 -5.23 18.77
N ARG A 603 -15.71 -5.16 17.77
CA ARG A 603 -17.04 -4.58 17.89
C ARG A 603 -17.94 -5.42 18.81
N SER A 604 -18.40 -4.77 19.88
CA SER A 604 -19.32 -5.33 20.86
C SER A 604 -20.18 -4.21 21.45
N ASN A 605 -21.39 -4.06 20.97
CA ASN A 605 -22.34 -3.02 21.37
C ASN A 605 -23.78 -3.44 21.12
N ASP A 606 -24.70 -2.85 21.86
CA ASP A 606 -26.13 -3.18 21.81
C ASP A 606 -26.83 -2.61 20.55
N GLU A 607 -26.22 -1.64 19.89
CA GLU A 607 -26.79 -0.98 18.70
C GLU A 607 -26.51 -1.74 17.39
N GLY A 608 -25.68 -2.77 17.41
CA GLY A 608 -25.26 -3.52 16.22
C GLY A 608 -24.42 -2.70 15.25
N GLN A 609 -23.70 -1.70 15.78
CA GLN A 609 -22.81 -0.88 14.96
C GLN A 609 -21.51 -1.60 14.70
N ILE A 610 -21.23 -1.89 13.44
CA ILE A 610 -20.04 -2.65 13.00
C ILE A 610 -18.88 -1.76 12.49
N GLY A 611 -19.09 -0.44 12.42
CA GLY A 611 -18.03 0.53 12.06
C GLY A 611 -17.34 0.24 10.72
N PHE A 612 -16.01 0.17 10.72
CA PHE A 612 -15.21 -0.09 9.50
C PHE A 612 -15.49 -1.43 8.82
N LEU A 613 -16.04 -2.39 9.55
CA LEU A 613 -16.43 -3.70 9.04
C LEU A 613 -17.69 -3.65 8.15
N ARG A 614 -18.32 -2.48 7.99
CA ARG A 614 -19.41 -2.26 7.03
C ARG A 614 -18.90 -2.33 5.58
N ASP A 615 -17.65 -2.00 5.32
CA ASP A 615 -17.03 -2.29 4.02
C ASP A 615 -16.63 -3.76 3.96
N LEU A 616 -17.48 -4.56 3.35
CA LEU A 616 -17.34 -6.02 3.31
C LEU A 616 -16.09 -6.48 2.54
N ARG A 617 -15.53 -5.63 1.67
CA ARG A 617 -14.28 -5.90 0.95
C ARG A 617 -13.13 -6.08 1.93
N ARG A 618 -13.13 -5.36 3.06
CA ARG A 618 -12.16 -5.58 4.14
C ARG A 618 -12.25 -6.99 4.72
N MET A 619 -13.46 -7.46 4.93
CA MET A 619 -13.65 -8.82 5.45
C MET A 619 -13.25 -9.87 4.42
N ASN A 620 -13.55 -9.65 3.14
CA ASN A 620 -13.08 -10.51 2.06
C ASN A 620 -11.54 -10.60 2.05
N VAL A 621 -10.86 -9.47 2.19
CA VAL A 621 -9.39 -9.46 2.30
C VAL A 621 -8.93 -10.22 3.52
N ALA A 622 -9.50 -9.98 4.70
CA ALA A 622 -9.08 -10.64 5.94
C ALA A 622 -9.25 -12.17 5.88
N ILE A 623 -10.40 -12.65 5.42
CA ILE A 623 -10.69 -14.08 5.25
C ILE A 623 -9.68 -14.73 4.29
N THR A 624 -9.45 -14.11 3.15
CA THR A 624 -8.63 -14.66 2.06
C THR A 624 -7.12 -14.52 2.26
N ARG A 625 -6.68 -14.07 3.45
CA ARG A 625 -5.27 -14.16 3.88
C ARG A 625 -4.90 -15.53 4.43
N ALA A 626 -5.88 -16.31 4.91
CA ALA A 626 -5.65 -17.63 5.50
C ALA A 626 -5.45 -18.70 4.42
N ARG A 627 -4.37 -19.47 4.51
CA ARG A 627 -4.13 -20.63 3.65
C ARG A 627 -4.84 -21.87 4.16
N MET A 628 -4.76 -22.16 5.46
CA MET A 628 -5.18 -23.43 6.04
C MET A 628 -6.13 -23.30 7.22
N LYS A 629 -6.01 -22.24 8.03
CA LYS A 629 -6.83 -22.02 9.22
C LYS A 629 -7.24 -20.58 9.38
N LEU A 630 -8.53 -20.36 9.62
CA LEU A 630 -9.10 -19.06 9.97
C LEU A 630 -9.84 -19.16 11.31
N ILE A 631 -9.46 -18.32 12.26
CA ILE A 631 -10.10 -18.18 13.57
C ILE A 631 -10.65 -16.74 13.67
N ILE A 632 -11.94 -16.61 13.85
CA ILE A 632 -12.60 -15.32 14.03
C ILE A 632 -13.05 -15.19 15.49
N LEU A 633 -12.73 -14.08 16.14
CA LEU A 633 -13.23 -13.72 17.45
C LEU A 633 -14.11 -12.48 17.34
N GLY A 634 -15.28 -12.52 17.90
CA GLY A 634 -16.18 -11.37 17.88
C GLY A 634 -17.56 -11.66 18.46
N ASN A 635 -18.22 -10.61 18.89
CA ASN A 635 -19.55 -10.65 19.47
C ASN A 635 -20.59 -10.98 18.38
N ARG A 636 -21.14 -12.20 18.43
CA ARG A 636 -22.16 -12.67 17.47
C ARG A 636 -23.38 -11.77 17.46
N GLU A 637 -23.89 -11.38 18.60
CA GLU A 637 -25.14 -10.59 18.70
C GLU A 637 -24.98 -9.21 18.03
N THR A 638 -23.82 -8.58 18.16
CA THR A 638 -23.50 -7.33 17.48
C THR A 638 -23.31 -7.53 15.98
N MET A 639 -22.49 -8.52 15.58
CA MET A 639 -22.07 -8.68 14.20
C MET A 639 -23.17 -9.24 13.29
N THR A 640 -23.95 -10.22 13.78
CA THR A 640 -24.98 -10.90 12.96
C THR A 640 -26.23 -10.06 12.70
N ARG A 641 -26.34 -8.86 13.27
CA ARG A 641 -27.35 -7.89 12.83
C ARG A 641 -27.13 -7.47 11.37
N HIS A 642 -25.89 -7.52 10.88
CA HIS A 642 -25.60 -7.32 9.48
C HIS A 642 -25.72 -8.65 8.70
N PRO A 643 -26.45 -8.68 7.56
CA PRO A 643 -26.75 -9.92 6.82
C PRO A 643 -25.51 -10.72 6.41
N PHE A 644 -24.43 -10.06 5.99
CA PHE A 644 -23.16 -10.70 5.61
C PHE A 644 -22.58 -11.53 6.77
N TYR A 645 -22.45 -10.94 7.97
CA TYR A 645 -21.87 -11.62 9.12
C TYR A 645 -22.78 -12.73 9.66
N ARG A 646 -24.09 -12.60 9.48
CA ARG A 646 -25.06 -13.68 9.76
C ARG A 646 -24.83 -14.87 8.86
N GLN A 647 -24.67 -14.64 7.55
CA GLN A 647 -24.37 -15.69 6.57
C GLN A 647 -23.00 -16.32 6.84
N LEU A 648 -21.97 -15.51 7.15
CA LEU A 648 -20.64 -16.01 7.49
C LEU A 648 -20.68 -16.90 8.73
N TRP A 649 -21.37 -16.44 9.79
CA TRP A 649 -21.52 -17.24 11.00
C TRP A 649 -22.26 -18.56 10.74
N GLN A 650 -23.37 -18.53 10.05
CA GLN A 650 -24.14 -19.73 9.66
C GLN A 650 -23.29 -20.68 8.82
N TYR A 651 -22.54 -20.16 7.87
CA TYR A 651 -21.62 -20.97 7.07
C TYR A 651 -20.58 -21.69 7.93
N ILE A 652 -19.96 -20.99 8.88
CA ILE A 652 -18.95 -21.57 9.78
C ILE A 652 -19.55 -22.62 10.71
N GLU A 653 -20.77 -22.41 11.22
CA GLU A 653 -21.44 -23.40 12.06
C GLU A 653 -21.76 -24.67 11.27
N ASN A 654 -22.23 -24.55 10.03
CA ASN A 654 -22.48 -25.71 9.16
C ASN A 654 -21.22 -26.52 8.79
N LEU A 655 -20.02 -25.97 8.97
CA LEU A 655 -18.77 -26.73 8.80
C LEU A 655 -18.46 -27.64 10.02
N ARG A 656 -19.14 -27.43 11.15
CA ARG A 656 -18.96 -28.23 12.38
C ARG A 656 -19.83 -29.48 12.38
N ASP A 657 -20.95 -29.43 11.66
CA ASP A 657 -21.88 -30.55 11.48
C ASP A 657 -21.43 -31.46 10.33
#